data_4640ba81fd31fcbb01524c13e0a09cda
#
_entry.id   4640ba81fd31fcbb01524c13e0a09cda
#
_cell.length_a   1.000
_cell.length_b   1.000
_cell.length_c   1.000
_cell.angle_alpha   90.00
_cell.angle_beta   90.00
_cell.angle_gamma   90.00
#
_symmetry.space_group_name_H-M   'P 1'
#
loop_
_entity.id
_entity.type
_entity.pdbx_description
1 polymer ?
#
loop_
_entity_poly.entity_id
_entity_poly.type
_entity_poly.pdbx_seq_one_letter_code
_entity_poly.pdbx_strand_id
1 'polypeptide(L)'
;TSLAFAPISFGATISSPVIASVTATAGTGASFAYQVTAVDNAGQESIPSAPGTISNCVNITTTAGTITVSWAPISGAVAYNVYRAEQSVGATLPPTGAAFGFQQSVTGASAIDSNIVPNFDFSPPVVQNPFAAGNNPGCVCFFQQRIYYAGSNSLPQTFWGSVPGAYNNFNTNDPVQADSAITGTLVSLQVNKINSMLPMPGGLIILTAKGAWQLSSGSGIASTSAVTPINATASPQAYNGASDVPPIVVNQDVLYVQQKGAIVRDLTYNIYANIYTGADISVLSNHLFFNRQILQWAYAEEPFKLIWAIRDDGILLSLTFVKEQEMIGWARHDTLGLFQSVATVTEGQFDAVYFVVKRFLGSIWVQTIERMADRTFPFGAEDAWCVDCGIMSALPAPAANLTITGTTAVPAPSTYPLGPTGPALVATGTGNFVSDVPAFGSSLAGDVIRAGGGIATITQVLSNVAVVATITQPITAVLPNDPLATPLPVTSGNWTLARPATTFSGLDYLNGSIVSILADGSVVPPQQVIAGQITLSQPATKVIAGLGFVGQLQTMPLDVQGGETVQGKRKKIAALTVRTTNTRGLKAGRAFNTLIPIKELNPNVQIGQAIPLITGDERIVMDALWDVPGQICLQQDNPLPATVLGVIPEIVVGDTSK
;
A
#
# COMPACT_ATOMS: atom_id res chain seq x y z
N THR A 1 5.30 13.78 -20.43
CA THR A 1 4.37 13.01 -21.29
C THR A 1 2.97 13.11 -20.69
N SER A 2 2.04 13.77 -21.40
CA SER A 2 0.64 13.78 -20.97
C SER A 2 0.07 12.38 -21.12
N LEU A 3 -0.51 11.84 -20.04
CA LEU A 3 -1.28 10.62 -20.10
C LEU A 3 -2.59 10.92 -20.87
N ALA A 4 -2.73 10.34 -22.07
CA ALA A 4 -3.98 10.40 -22.81
C ALA A 4 -4.84 9.19 -22.41
N PHE A 5 -6.04 9.46 -21.87
CA PHE A 5 -7.03 8.43 -21.59
C PHE A 5 -7.93 8.28 -22.80
N ALA A 6 -8.07 7.06 -23.31
CA ALA A 6 -9.01 6.73 -24.37
C ALA A 6 -10.13 5.85 -23.80
N PRO A 7 -11.38 5.98 -24.28
CA PRO A 7 -12.45 5.07 -23.92
C PRO A 7 -12.10 3.62 -24.31
N ILE A 8 -12.41 2.66 -23.44
CA ILE A 8 -12.25 1.24 -23.73
C ILE A 8 -13.40 0.81 -24.66
N SER A 9 -13.06 0.12 -25.76
CA SER A 9 -14.04 -0.56 -26.60
C SER A 9 -14.33 -1.94 -26.02
N PHE A 10 -15.60 -2.26 -25.82
CA PHE A 10 -16.05 -3.56 -25.35
C PHE A 10 -16.51 -4.43 -26.52
N GLY A 11 -16.20 -5.71 -26.48
CA GLY A 11 -16.47 -6.71 -27.50
C GLY A 11 -15.21 -7.39 -28.01
N ALA A 12 -15.37 -8.36 -28.92
CA ALA A 12 -14.23 -8.97 -29.59
C ALA A 12 -13.48 -7.94 -30.44
N THR A 13 -12.16 -8.02 -30.44
CA THR A 13 -11.30 -7.09 -31.18
C THR A 13 -11.27 -7.39 -32.68
N ILE A 14 -11.65 -8.62 -33.07
CA ILE A 14 -11.68 -9.06 -34.45
C ILE A 14 -13.02 -8.70 -35.11
N SER A 15 -12.93 -8.20 -36.33
CA SER A 15 -14.12 -7.78 -37.08
C SER A 15 -14.98 -8.98 -37.55
N SER A 16 -16.29 -8.78 -37.64
CA SER A 16 -17.20 -9.76 -38.19
C SER A 16 -17.00 -9.94 -39.70
N PRO A 17 -16.99 -11.19 -40.20
CA PRO A 17 -17.00 -11.44 -41.65
C PRO A 17 -18.28 -10.89 -42.33
N VAL A 18 -18.15 -10.66 -43.61
CA VAL A 18 -19.33 -10.36 -44.46
C VAL A 18 -19.44 -11.46 -45.49
N ILE A 19 -20.58 -12.21 -45.47
CA ILE A 19 -20.83 -13.26 -46.44
C ILE A 19 -21.00 -12.60 -47.82
N ALA A 20 -20.15 -12.99 -48.75
CA ALA A 20 -20.15 -12.49 -50.12
C ALA A 20 -21.11 -13.25 -51.01
N SER A 21 -21.19 -14.58 -50.85
CA SER A 21 -22.11 -15.40 -51.61
C SER A 21 -22.44 -16.72 -50.89
N VAL A 22 -23.66 -17.22 -51.18
CA VAL A 22 -24.10 -18.59 -50.86
C VAL A 22 -24.55 -19.22 -52.16
N THR A 23 -23.90 -20.26 -52.61
CA THR A 23 -24.21 -20.97 -53.86
C THR A 23 -24.48 -22.44 -53.55
N ALA A 24 -25.34 -23.09 -54.33
CA ALA A 24 -25.70 -24.48 -54.11
C ALA A 24 -25.68 -25.25 -55.42
N THR A 25 -25.52 -26.59 -55.32
CA THR A 25 -25.83 -27.50 -56.39
C THR A 25 -27.29 -27.26 -56.87
N ALA A 26 -27.52 -27.31 -58.16
CA ALA A 26 -28.85 -27.10 -58.73
C ALA A 26 -29.89 -28.07 -58.14
N GLY A 27 -31.06 -27.55 -57.80
CA GLY A 27 -32.15 -28.32 -57.18
C GLY A 27 -33.26 -27.41 -56.69
N THR A 28 -34.28 -27.98 -56.10
CA THR A 28 -35.43 -27.25 -55.57
C THR A 28 -35.90 -27.89 -54.24
N GLY A 29 -36.71 -27.16 -53.49
CA GLY A 29 -37.44 -27.70 -52.34
C GLY A 29 -36.83 -27.48 -50.97
N ALA A 30 -35.68 -26.80 -50.87
CA ALA A 30 -35.10 -26.43 -49.59
C ALA A 30 -34.54 -25.02 -49.60
N SER A 31 -34.43 -24.42 -48.42
CA SER A 31 -33.81 -23.11 -48.18
C SER A 31 -32.94 -23.17 -46.94
N PHE A 32 -31.80 -22.52 -47.00
CA PHE A 32 -30.79 -22.54 -45.93
C PHE A 32 -30.35 -21.13 -45.58
N ALA A 33 -29.92 -20.95 -44.33
CA ALA A 33 -29.28 -19.74 -43.83
C ALA A 33 -28.00 -20.07 -43.06
N TYR A 34 -26.97 -19.26 -43.26
CA TYR A 34 -25.64 -19.41 -42.62
C TYR A 34 -25.21 -18.12 -42.00
N GLN A 35 -24.45 -18.23 -40.90
CA GLN A 35 -23.67 -17.16 -40.32
C GLN A 35 -22.22 -17.60 -40.20
N VAL A 36 -21.31 -16.63 -40.23
CA VAL A 36 -19.86 -16.89 -40.13
C VAL A 36 -19.28 -15.92 -39.12
N THR A 37 -18.41 -16.42 -38.30
CA THR A 37 -17.58 -15.64 -37.35
C THR A 37 -16.12 -15.82 -37.73
N ALA A 38 -15.26 -14.86 -37.31
CA ALA A 38 -13.80 -14.95 -37.42
C ALA A 38 -13.23 -15.24 -36.07
N VAL A 39 -12.20 -16.08 -35.98
CA VAL A 39 -11.47 -16.44 -34.76
C VAL A 39 -10.05 -15.92 -34.90
N ASP A 40 -9.57 -15.18 -33.89
CA ASP A 40 -8.21 -14.66 -33.85
C ASP A 40 -7.20 -15.66 -33.23
N ASN A 41 -5.92 -15.29 -33.21
CA ASN A 41 -4.83 -16.11 -32.65
C ASN A 41 -4.93 -16.32 -31.12
N ALA A 42 -5.73 -15.53 -30.42
CA ALA A 42 -6.03 -15.68 -29.00
C ALA A 42 -7.28 -16.54 -28.73
N GLY A 43 -7.91 -17.06 -29.79
CA GLY A 43 -9.14 -17.84 -29.71
C GLY A 43 -10.41 -16.99 -29.49
N GLN A 44 -10.33 -15.67 -29.61
CA GLN A 44 -11.50 -14.82 -29.52
C GLN A 44 -12.33 -14.90 -30.80
N GLU A 45 -13.63 -15.06 -30.64
CA GLU A 45 -14.57 -15.15 -31.73
C GLU A 45 -15.28 -13.83 -31.94
N SER A 46 -15.38 -13.37 -33.22
CA SER A 46 -16.12 -12.18 -33.58
C SER A 46 -17.63 -12.38 -33.41
N ILE A 47 -18.37 -11.28 -33.42
CA ILE A 47 -19.82 -11.39 -33.63
C ILE A 47 -20.11 -12.01 -34.99
N PRO A 48 -21.28 -12.68 -35.15
CA PRO A 48 -21.65 -13.30 -36.41
C PRO A 48 -21.90 -12.29 -37.51
N SER A 49 -21.68 -12.73 -38.73
CA SER A 49 -22.13 -12.01 -39.93
C SER A 49 -23.65 -11.84 -39.95
N ALA A 50 -24.13 -10.90 -40.74
CA ALA A 50 -25.53 -10.98 -41.19
C ALA A 50 -25.80 -12.35 -41.87
N PRO A 51 -26.98 -12.94 -41.71
CA PRO A 51 -27.31 -14.22 -42.33
C PRO A 51 -27.17 -14.19 -43.86
N GLY A 52 -26.31 -15.08 -44.38
CA GLY A 52 -26.24 -15.39 -45.79
C GLY A 52 -27.28 -16.46 -46.10
N THR A 53 -28.17 -16.22 -47.06
CA THR A 53 -29.29 -17.09 -47.34
C THR A 53 -29.30 -17.60 -48.77
N ILE A 54 -29.81 -18.80 -48.97
CA ILE A 54 -30.11 -19.36 -50.27
C ILE A 54 -31.50 -19.99 -50.22
N SER A 55 -32.31 -19.71 -51.21
CA SER A 55 -33.68 -20.19 -51.31
C SER A 55 -33.87 -21.11 -52.53
N ASN A 56 -34.80 -22.02 -52.39
CA ASN A 56 -35.20 -22.94 -53.44
C ASN A 56 -34.03 -23.69 -54.10
N CYS A 57 -33.18 -24.31 -53.27
CA CYS A 57 -32.02 -25.07 -53.71
C CYS A 57 -32.17 -26.57 -53.43
N VAL A 58 -31.16 -27.37 -53.76
CA VAL A 58 -31.14 -28.81 -53.47
C VAL A 58 -31.31 -29.04 -51.97
N ASN A 59 -32.14 -30.01 -51.61
CA ASN A 59 -32.21 -30.49 -50.24
C ASN A 59 -31.05 -31.46 -49.96
N ILE A 60 -29.94 -30.91 -49.40
CA ILE A 60 -28.72 -31.71 -49.13
C ILE A 60 -28.93 -32.76 -48.04
N THR A 61 -30.04 -32.76 -47.29
CA THR A 61 -30.34 -33.79 -46.29
C THR A 61 -30.91 -35.05 -46.89
N THR A 62 -31.48 -34.96 -48.08
CA THR A 62 -32.16 -36.08 -48.80
C THR A 62 -31.54 -36.41 -50.15
N THR A 63 -30.85 -35.46 -50.76
CA THR A 63 -30.27 -35.56 -52.08
C THR A 63 -28.79 -35.14 -52.06
N ALA A 64 -27.91 -35.91 -52.71
CA ALA A 64 -26.49 -35.54 -52.80
C ALA A 64 -26.34 -34.16 -53.47
N GLY A 65 -25.62 -33.28 -52.82
CA GLY A 65 -25.35 -31.93 -53.26
C GLY A 65 -24.49 -31.17 -52.25
N THR A 66 -24.11 -29.97 -52.61
CA THR A 66 -23.28 -29.08 -51.74
C THR A 66 -23.80 -27.66 -51.76
N ILE A 67 -23.61 -26.99 -50.63
CA ILE A 67 -23.81 -25.54 -50.51
C ILE A 67 -22.44 -24.93 -50.16
N THR A 68 -22.03 -23.95 -50.92
CA THR A 68 -20.77 -23.22 -50.68
C THR A 68 -21.10 -21.83 -50.17
N VAL A 69 -20.54 -21.52 -49.00
CA VAL A 69 -20.61 -20.18 -48.39
C VAL A 69 -19.25 -19.53 -48.52
N SER A 70 -19.17 -18.31 -49.01
CA SER A 70 -17.91 -17.57 -49.13
C SER A 70 -17.99 -16.16 -48.56
N TRP A 71 -16.91 -15.66 -48.05
CA TRP A 71 -16.81 -14.35 -47.41
C TRP A 71 -15.46 -13.68 -47.73
N ALA A 72 -15.35 -12.39 -47.39
CA ALA A 72 -14.09 -11.69 -47.50
C ALA A 72 -13.17 -12.06 -46.32
N PRO A 73 -11.88 -12.34 -46.55
CA PRO A 73 -10.92 -12.62 -45.47
C PRO A 73 -10.82 -11.46 -44.49
N ILE A 74 -10.79 -11.76 -43.19
CA ILE A 74 -10.62 -10.77 -42.10
C ILE A 74 -9.17 -10.74 -41.66
N SER A 75 -8.59 -9.56 -41.57
CA SER A 75 -7.22 -9.37 -41.10
C SER A 75 -7.11 -9.82 -39.61
N GLY A 76 -6.14 -10.67 -39.32
CA GLY A 76 -5.95 -11.23 -37.98
C GLY A 76 -6.74 -12.50 -37.69
N ALA A 77 -7.63 -12.95 -38.60
CA ALA A 77 -8.31 -14.22 -38.45
C ALA A 77 -7.40 -15.39 -38.76
N VAL A 78 -7.39 -16.40 -37.90
CA VAL A 78 -6.67 -17.67 -38.10
C VAL A 78 -7.64 -18.80 -38.49
N ALA A 79 -8.91 -18.66 -38.15
CA ALA A 79 -9.98 -19.58 -38.49
C ALA A 79 -11.31 -18.85 -38.61
N TYR A 80 -12.28 -19.55 -39.18
CA TYR A 80 -13.67 -19.09 -39.27
C TYR A 80 -14.61 -20.20 -38.84
N ASN A 81 -15.58 -19.90 -37.96
CA ASN A 81 -16.62 -20.81 -37.56
C ASN A 81 -17.87 -20.54 -38.42
N VAL A 82 -18.42 -21.59 -38.96
CA VAL A 82 -19.62 -21.55 -39.79
C VAL A 82 -20.78 -22.13 -39.00
N TYR A 83 -21.88 -21.41 -39.00
CA TYR A 83 -23.12 -21.78 -38.31
C TYR A 83 -24.24 -21.87 -39.31
N ARG A 84 -25.09 -22.90 -39.15
CA ARG A 84 -26.25 -23.13 -40.03
C ARG A 84 -27.53 -23.11 -39.21
N ALA A 85 -28.54 -22.44 -39.72
CA ALA A 85 -29.91 -22.52 -39.18
C ALA A 85 -30.53 -23.88 -39.45
N GLU A 86 -31.56 -24.25 -38.68
CA GLU A 86 -32.37 -25.40 -39.00
C GLU A 86 -32.98 -25.25 -40.40
N GLN A 87 -32.99 -26.32 -41.16
CA GLN A 87 -33.44 -26.31 -42.54
C GLN A 87 -34.94 -26.05 -42.65
N SER A 88 -35.33 -25.18 -43.55
CA SER A 88 -36.71 -25.02 -43.95
C SER A 88 -37.04 -26.00 -45.08
N VAL A 89 -37.69 -27.11 -44.76
CA VAL A 89 -38.10 -28.14 -45.73
C VAL A 89 -39.45 -27.74 -46.37
N GLY A 90 -39.49 -27.80 -47.69
CA GLY A 90 -40.68 -27.42 -48.43
C GLY A 90 -40.97 -25.91 -48.50
N ALA A 91 -40.14 -25.09 -47.87
CA ALA A 91 -40.27 -23.64 -47.88
C ALA A 91 -39.44 -23.02 -49.01
N THR A 92 -40.00 -22.01 -49.66
CA THR A 92 -39.30 -21.21 -50.67
C THR A 92 -38.46 -20.09 -50.06
N LEU A 93 -38.62 -19.81 -48.77
CA LEU A 93 -37.95 -18.74 -48.05
C LEU A 93 -36.92 -19.35 -47.04
N PRO A 94 -35.78 -18.71 -46.85
CA PRO A 94 -34.81 -19.12 -45.81
C PRO A 94 -35.40 -18.99 -44.41
N PRO A 95 -34.92 -19.77 -43.45
CA PRO A 95 -35.31 -19.62 -42.04
C PRO A 95 -34.99 -18.21 -41.54
N THR A 96 -35.97 -17.55 -40.92
CA THR A 96 -35.80 -16.23 -40.31
C THR A 96 -36.08 -16.31 -38.81
N GLY A 97 -35.25 -15.68 -38.01
CA GLY A 97 -35.37 -15.72 -36.54
C GLY A 97 -35.07 -17.09 -35.91
N ALA A 98 -34.50 -18.02 -36.67
CA ALA A 98 -34.10 -19.33 -36.18
C ALA A 98 -32.76 -19.26 -35.45
N ALA A 99 -32.52 -20.20 -34.50
CA ALA A 99 -31.23 -20.42 -33.93
C ALA A 99 -30.23 -20.93 -34.97
N PHE A 100 -28.96 -20.53 -34.82
CA PHE A 100 -27.85 -21.01 -35.64
C PHE A 100 -26.98 -21.94 -34.81
N GLY A 101 -26.79 -23.16 -35.28
CA GLY A 101 -25.91 -24.17 -34.67
C GLY A 101 -24.57 -24.23 -35.38
N PHE A 102 -23.48 -24.51 -34.60
CA PHE A 102 -22.15 -24.69 -35.13
C PHE A 102 -22.08 -25.86 -36.10
N GLN A 103 -21.47 -25.65 -37.24
CA GLN A 103 -21.35 -26.66 -38.28
C GLN A 103 -19.91 -27.13 -38.46
N GLN A 104 -18.98 -26.22 -38.69
CA GLN A 104 -17.56 -26.51 -38.92
C GLN A 104 -16.70 -25.30 -38.73
N SER A 105 -15.41 -25.55 -38.49
CA SER A 105 -14.37 -24.51 -38.48
C SER A 105 -13.45 -24.70 -39.68
N VAL A 106 -13.15 -23.61 -40.39
CA VAL A 106 -12.30 -23.60 -41.58
C VAL A 106 -11.23 -22.51 -41.48
N THR A 107 -10.09 -22.73 -42.12
CA THR A 107 -8.99 -21.73 -42.18
C THR A 107 -9.08 -20.83 -43.42
N GLY A 108 -9.86 -21.24 -44.44
CA GLY A 108 -10.05 -20.49 -45.66
C GLY A 108 -11.28 -19.57 -45.60
N ALA A 109 -11.41 -18.67 -46.57
CA ALA A 109 -12.54 -17.74 -46.67
C ALA A 109 -13.78 -18.34 -47.36
N SER A 110 -13.90 -19.64 -47.33
CA SER A 110 -15.08 -20.37 -47.83
C SER A 110 -15.26 -21.70 -47.11
N ALA A 111 -16.49 -22.16 -47.03
CA ALA A 111 -16.87 -23.44 -46.45
C ALA A 111 -17.87 -24.17 -47.38
N ILE A 112 -17.75 -25.49 -47.43
CA ILE A 112 -18.64 -26.35 -48.18
C ILE A 112 -19.48 -27.18 -47.21
N ASP A 113 -20.78 -27.05 -47.29
CA ASP A 113 -21.73 -27.89 -46.58
C ASP A 113 -22.22 -29.02 -47.49
N SER A 114 -21.88 -30.25 -47.11
CA SER A 114 -22.32 -31.47 -47.76
C SER A 114 -23.28 -32.29 -46.88
N ASN A 115 -24.12 -31.60 -46.10
CA ASN A 115 -25.00 -32.12 -45.06
C ASN A 115 -24.29 -32.40 -43.73
N ILE A 116 -23.41 -31.48 -43.28
CA ILE A 116 -22.92 -31.48 -41.92
C ILE A 116 -24.03 -31.02 -40.99
N VAL A 117 -24.41 -31.88 -40.03
CA VAL A 117 -25.50 -31.56 -39.09
C VAL A 117 -25.06 -30.45 -38.13
N PRO A 118 -25.78 -29.33 -38.03
CA PRO A 118 -25.42 -28.28 -37.09
C PRO A 118 -25.61 -28.74 -35.65
N ASN A 119 -24.65 -28.39 -34.78
CA ASN A 119 -24.74 -28.60 -33.35
C ASN A 119 -25.29 -27.34 -32.68
N PHE A 120 -26.53 -27.38 -32.20
CA PHE A 120 -27.23 -26.25 -31.58
C PHE A 120 -26.80 -26.04 -30.10
N ASP A 121 -25.98 -26.93 -29.52
CA ASP A 121 -25.35 -26.66 -28.23
C ASP A 121 -24.26 -25.57 -28.33
N PHE A 122 -23.85 -25.22 -29.56
CA PHE A 122 -22.85 -24.19 -29.85
C PHE A 122 -23.44 -23.16 -30.82
N SER A 123 -23.78 -21.98 -30.30
CA SER A 123 -24.31 -20.86 -31.07
C SER A 123 -23.25 -19.76 -31.29
N PRO A 124 -23.40 -18.91 -32.29
CA PRO A 124 -22.51 -17.77 -32.46
C PRO A 124 -22.61 -16.79 -31.28
N PRO A 125 -21.53 -16.05 -30.98
CA PRO A 125 -21.53 -15.08 -29.88
C PRO A 125 -22.57 -13.97 -30.04
N VAL A 126 -23.24 -13.63 -28.93
CA VAL A 126 -24.15 -12.50 -28.84
C VAL A 126 -23.39 -11.32 -28.19
N VAL A 127 -23.43 -10.17 -28.87
CA VAL A 127 -22.77 -8.95 -28.36
C VAL A 127 -23.43 -8.49 -27.07
N GLN A 128 -22.58 -8.32 -26.05
CA GLN A 128 -22.99 -7.64 -24.83
C GLN A 128 -22.00 -6.53 -24.48
N ASN A 129 -22.55 -5.32 -24.36
CA ASN A 129 -21.83 -4.21 -23.72
C ASN A 129 -22.62 -3.77 -22.48
N PRO A 130 -22.27 -4.29 -21.29
CA PRO A 130 -22.99 -3.99 -20.06
C PRO A 130 -22.85 -2.53 -19.62
N PHE A 131 -21.91 -1.78 -20.20
CA PHE A 131 -21.59 -0.40 -19.84
C PHE A 131 -22.08 0.63 -20.86
N ALA A 132 -22.91 0.20 -21.80
CA ALA A 132 -23.54 1.11 -22.75
C ALA A 132 -24.39 2.18 -22.04
N ALA A 133 -24.58 3.32 -22.70
CA ALA A 133 -25.40 4.43 -22.21
C ALA A 133 -24.99 5.01 -20.85
N GLY A 134 -23.69 4.95 -20.51
CA GLY A 134 -23.18 5.55 -19.28
C GLY A 134 -23.42 4.73 -18.00
N ASN A 135 -23.76 3.45 -18.13
CA ASN A 135 -23.91 2.53 -17.00
C ASN A 135 -22.54 2.09 -16.45
N ASN A 136 -21.71 3.04 -16.01
CA ASN A 136 -20.35 2.76 -15.58
C ASN A 136 -20.31 1.98 -14.26
N PRO A 137 -19.39 0.97 -14.14
CA PRO A 137 -19.24 0.19 -12.91
C PRO A 137 -18.57 1.02 -11.81
N GLY A 138 -18.88 0.70 -10.55
CA GLY A 138 -18.30 1.33 -9.36
C GLY A 138 -17.02 0.67 -8.86
N CYS A 139 -16.78 -0.60 -9.18
CA CYS A 139 -15.59 -1.33 -8.76
C CYS A 139 -15.15 -2.35 -9.80
N VAL A 140 -13.88 -2.75 -9.71
CA VAL A 140 -13.21 -3.67 -10.64
C VAL A 140 -12.23 -4.56 -9.89
N CYS A 141 -12.08 -5.81 -10.33
CA CYS A 141 -11.01 -6.70 -9.89
C CYS A 141 -10.67 -7.76 -10.94
N PHE A 142 -9.50 -8.39 -10.80
CA PHE A 142 -9.11 -9.54 -11.60
C PHE A 142 -9.27 -10.82 -10.77
N PHE A 143 -9.92 -11.83 -11.35
CA PHE A 143 -10.07 -13.14 -10.72
C PHE A 143 -10.17 -14.24 -11.77
N GLN A 144 -9.37 -15.29 -11.63
CA GLN A 144 -9.36 -16.48 -12.51
C GLN A 144 -9.38 -16.14 -14.02
N GLN A 145 -8.40 -15.36 -14.48
CA GLN A 145 -8.23 -14.92 -15.88
C GLN A 145 -9.39 -14.08 -16.45
N ARG A 146 -10.27 -13.57 -15.61
CA ARG A 146 -11.36 -12.67 -16.00
C ARG A 146 -11.20 -11.34 -15.27
N ILE A 147 -11.63 -10.26 -15.93
CA ILE A 147 -11.87 -9.00 -15.23
C ILE A 147 -13.33 -8.97 -14.79
N TYR A 148 -13.57 -8.60 -13.56
CA TYR A 148 -14.90 -8.42 -13.00
C TYR A 148 -15.16 -6.95 -12.76
N TYR A 149 -16.33 -6.49 -13.19
CA TYR A 149 -16.89 -5.17 -12.90
C TYR A 149 -18.18 -5.33 -12.12
N ALA A 150 -18.49 -4.37 -11.24
CA ALA A 150 -19.76 -4.41 -10.50
C ALA A 150 -20.23 -3.04 -10.02
N GLY A 151 -21.46 -3.00 -9.51
CA GLY A 151 -21.99 -1.87 -8.76
C GLY A 151 -22.24 -0.61 -9.58
N SER A 152 -22.82 -0.73 -10.77
CA SER A 152 -23.20 0.44 -11.55
C SER A 152 -24.38 1.20 -10.95
N ASN A 153 -24.61 2.43 -11.38
CA ASN A 153 -25.70 3.26 -10.85
C ASN A 153 -27.09 2.71 -11.20
N SER A 154 -27.26 2.13 -12.38
CA SER A 154 -28.54 1.56 -12.82
C SER A 154 -28.74 0.11 -12.34
N LEU A 155 -27.66 -0.65 -12.15
CA LEU A 155 -27.66 -2.05 -11.72
C LEU A 155 -26.71 -2.25 -10.54
N PRO A 156 -27.02 -1.71 -9.34
CA PRO A 156 -26.09 -1.65 -8.21
C PRO A 156 -25.73 -3.02 -7.63
N GLN A 157 -26.56 -4.04 -7.83
CA GLN A 157 -26.37 -5.40 -7.31
C GLN A 157 -25.79 -6.37 -8.35
N THR A 158 -25.50 -5.88 -9.57
CA THR A 158 -25.04 -6.72 -10.67
C THR A 158 -23.53 -6.66 -10.80
N PHE A 159 -22.94 -7.81 -11.11
CA PHE A 159 -21.54 -7.95 -11.47
C PHE A 159 -21.43 -8.61 -12.85
N TRP A 160 -20.34 -8.29 -13.54
CA TRP A 160 -20.02 -8.79 -14.89
C TRP A 160 -18.59 -9.29 -14.92
N GLY A 161 -18.38 -10.52 -15.36
CA GLY A 161 -17.07 -11.11 -15.61
C GLY A 161 -16.82 -11.26 -17.10
N SER A 162 -15.67 -10.85 -17.59
CA SER A 162 -15.28 -10.98 -19.00
C SER A 162 -15.14 -12.43 -19.45
N VAL A 163 -15.04 -12.66 -20.74
CA VAL A 163 -14.50 -13.89 -21.32
C VAL A 163 -13.08 -14.15 -20.77
N PRO A 164 -12.68 -15.41 -20.49
CA PRO A 164 -11.34 -15.69 -19.98
C PRO A 164 -10.24 -15.19 -20.93
N GLY A 165 -9.24 -14.48 -20.40
CA GLY A 165 -8.13 -13.93 -21.16
C GLY A 165 -8.47 -12.75 -22.07
N ALA A 166 -9.76 -12.44 -22.27
CA ALA A 166 -10.26 -11.38 -23.14
C ALA A 166 -10.99 -10.30 -22.30
N TYR A 167 -10.24 -9.42 -21.66
CA TYR A 167 -10.73 -8.50 -20.62
C TYR A 167 -11.74 -7.44 -21.11
N ASN A 168 -11.79 -7.17 -22.41
CA ASN A 168 -12.77 -6.25 -23.00
C ASN A 168 -13.98 -6.97 -23.61
N ASN A 169 -14.01 -8.29 -23.59
CA ASN A 169 -15.03 -9.09 -24.22
C ASN A 169 -16.04 -9.60 -23.18
N PHE A 170 -17.30 -9.18 -23.31
CA PHE A 170 -18.43 -9.58 -22.47
C PHE A 170 -19.51 -10.32 -23.27
N ASN A 171 -19.15 -10.87 -24.42
CA ASN A 171 -20.07 -11.62 -25.25
C ASN A 171 -20.50 -12.94 -24.57
N THR A 172 -21.71 -13.34 -24.85
CA THR A 172 -22.30 -14.59 -24.36
C THR A 172 -22.77 -15.43 -25.56
N ASN A 173 -22.94 -16.73 -25.34
CA ASN A 173 -23.54 -17.64 -26.30
C ASN A 173 -24.92 -18.06 -25.81
N ASP A 174 -25.78 -18.53 -26.69
CA ASP A 174 -27.09 -19.11 -26.37
C ASP A 174 -27.22 -20.48 -27.08
N PRO A 175 -27.09 -21.62 -26.36
CA PRO A 175 -26.93 -21.74 -24.90
C PRO A 175 -25.59 -21.24 -24.36
N VAL A 176 -25.60 -20.82 -23.10
CA VAL A 176 -24.41 -20.28 -22.43
C VAL A 176 -23.34 -21.35 -22.27
N GLN A 177 -22.09 -21.03 -22.61
CA GLN A 177 -20.93 -21.91 -22.51
C GLN A 177 -20.03 -21.55 -21.32
N ALA A 178 -19.12 -22.46 -20.95
CA ALA A 178 -18.23 -22.26 -19.81
C ALA A 178 -17.23 -21.10 -19.99
N ASP A 179 -16.86 -20.79 -21.21
CA ASP A 179 -15.96 -19.70 -21.59
C ASP A 179 -16.69 -18.35 -21.84
N SER A 180 -18.02 -18.35 -21.95
CA SER A 180 -18.81 -17.13 -22.10
C SER A 180 -18.60 -16.16 -20.93
N ALA A 181 -18.93 -14.89 -21.16
CA ALA A 181 -18.95 -13.87 -20.10
C ALA A 181 -19.97 -14.22 -19.00
N ILE A 182 -19.67 -13.76 -17.78
CA ILE A 182 -20.52 -14.00 -16.62
C ILE A 182 -21.33 -12.73 -16.33
N THR A 183 -22.63 -12.86 -16.16
CA THR A 183 -23.49 -11.81 -15.62
C THR A 183 -24.29 -12.39 -14.46
N GLY A 184 -24.16 -11.77 -13.28
CA GLY A 184 -24.88 -12.20 -12.10
C GLY A 184 -25.43 -11.03 -11.29
N THR A 185 -26.59 -11.23 -10.69
CA THR A 185 -27.22 -10.24 -9.82
C THR A 185 -27.41 -10.85 -8.43
N LEU A 186 -26.92 -10.14 -7.40
CA LEU A 186 -27.11 -10.56 -6.03
C LEU A 186 -28.56 -10.34 -5.61
N VAL A 187 -29.27 -11.42 -5.29
CA VAL A 187 -30.66 -11.35 -4.85
C VAL A 187 -30.70 -11.30 -3.34
N SER A 188 -31.11 -10.18 -2.78
CA SER A 188 -31.30 -9.99 -1.35
C SER A 188 -32.62 -9.25 -1.06
N LEU A 189 -33.06 -9.29 0.21
CA LEU A 189 -34.28 -8.61 0.66
C LEU A 189 -34.25 -7.07 0.50
N GLN A 190 -33.06 -6.49 0.30
CA GLN A 190 -32.85 -5.05 0.14
C GLN A 190 -31.90 -4.80 -1.03
N VAL A 191 -32.04 -3.66 -1.70
CA VAL A 191 -31.08 -3.24 -2.72
C VAL A 191 -29.73 -2.94 -2.06
N ASN A 192 -28.71 -3.69 -2.46
CA ASN A 192 -27.37 -3.65 -1.86
C ASN A 192 -26.36 -3.34 -2.95
N LYS A 193 -25.94 -2.07 -3.04
CA LYS A 193 -24.86 -1.68 -3.96
C LYS A 193 -23.60 -2.50 -3.65
N ILE A 194 -22.97 -3.05 -4.68
CA ILE A 194 -21.65 -3.66 -4.60
C ILE A 194 -20.63 -2.52 -4.55
N ASN A 195 -19.86 -2.45 -3.47
CA ASN A 195 -18.88 -1.40 -3.24
C ASN A 195 -17.47 -1.84 -3.62
N SER A 196 -17.12 -3.11 -3.38
CA SER A 196 -15.80 -3.65 -3.73
C SER A 196 -15.83 -5.15 -3.94
N MET A 197 -14.83 -5.65 -4.64
CA MET A 197 -14.62 -7.07 -4.90
C MET A 197 -13.15 -7.41 -4.66
N LEU A 198 -12.87 -8.61 -4.11
CA LEU A 198 -11.54 -9.07 -3.72
C LEU A 198 -11.36 -10.54 -4.09
N PRO A 199 -10.28 -10.92 -4.78
CA PRO A 199 -9.93 -12.30 -5.00
C PRO A 199 -9.39 -12.91 -3.70
N MET A 200 -10.00 -14.00 -3.24
CA MET A 200 -9.55 -14.77 -2.08
C MET A 200 -9.41 -16.25 -2.46
N PRO A 201 -8.63 -17.04 -1.73
CA PRO A 201 -8.39 -18.45 -2.09
C PRO A 201 -9.65 -19.28 -2.31
N GLY A 202 -10.73 -18.98 -1.61
CA GLY A 202 -11.99 -19.71 -1.71
C GLY A 202 -12.96 -19.18 -2.76
N GLY A 203 -12.64 -18.09 -3.46
CA GLY A 203 -13.54 -17.44 -4.42
C GLY A 203 -13.41 -15.93 -4.43
N LEU A 204 -14.27 -15.26 -5.16
CA LEU A 204 -14.34 -13.82 -5.21
C LEU A 204 -15.24 -13.31 -4.08
N ILE A 205 -14.68 -12.56 -3.14
CA ILE A 205 -15.47 -11.88 -2.11
C ILE A 205 -16.05 -10.59 -2.68
N ILE A 206 -17.35 -10.42 -2.53
CA ILE A 206 -18.11 -9.27 -2.98
C ILE A 206 -18.64 -8.55 -1.73
N LEU A 207 -18.13 -7.36 -1.48
CA LEU A 207 -18.57 -6.52 -0.37
C LEU A 207 -19.65 -5.56 -0.85
N THR A 208 -20.79 -5.62 -0.16
CA THR A 208 -21.95 -4.77 -0.47
C THR A 208 -22.25 -3.83 0.69
N ALA A 209 -23.10 -2.84 0.46
CA ALA A 209 -23.55 -1.92 1.50
C ALA A 209 -24.24 -2.61 2.71
N LYS A 210 -24.65 -3.87 2.61
CA LYS A 210 -25.41 -4.58 3.68
C LYS A 210 -24.82 -5.94 4.05
N GLY A 211 -23.80 -6.43 3.35
CA GLY A 211 -23.21 -7.72 3.65
C GLY A 211 -22.05 -8.08 2.76
N ALA A 212 -21.39 -9.16 3.10
CA ALA A 212 -20.35 -9.80 2.32
C ALA A 212 -20.92 -11.06 1.65
N TRP A 213 -20.56 -11.26 0.38
CA TRP A 213 -20.93 -12.41 -0.43
C TRP A 213 -19.68 -13.08 -0.96
N GLN A 214 -19.80 -14.36 -1.26
CA GLN A 214 -18.76 -15.13 -1.94
C GLN A 214 -19.29 -15.64 -3.26
N LEU A 215 -18.59 -15.35 -4.35
CA LEU A 215 -18.82 -15.96 -5.65
C LEU A 215 -17.84 -17.11 -5.84
N SER A 216 -18.35 -18.31 -6.00
CA SER A 216 -17.57 -19.54 -6.15
C SER A 216 -18.21 -20.46 -7.20
N SER A 217 -17.55 -21.58 -7.51
CA SER A 217 -18.08 -22.62 -8.41
C SER A 217 -19.09 -23.58 -7.75
N GLY A 218 -19.62 -23.25 -6.58
CA GLY A 218 -20.64 -24.04 -5.89
C GLY A 218 -20.18 -25.26 -5.10
N SER A 219 -18.90 -25.65 -5.21
CA SER A 219 -18.37 -26.88 -4.59
C SER A 219 -17.67 -26.66 -3.23
N GLY A 220 -17.91 -25.53 -2.57
CA GLY A 220 -17.21 -25.12 -1.34
C GLY A 220 -15.82 -24.55 -1.60
N ILE A 221 -15.12 -24.14 -0.53
CA ILE A 221 -13.81 -23.44 -0.63
C ILE A 221 -12.68 -24.34 -1.16
N ALA A 222 -12.83 -25.64 -1.04
CA ALA A 222 -11.86 -26.59 -1.60
C ALA A 222 -12.05 -26.83 -3.12
N SER A 223 -13.00 -26.14 -3.78
CA SER A 223 -13.19 -26.31 -5.21
C SER A 223 -12.03 -25.68 -5.99
N THR A 224 -11.30 -26.51 -6.70
CA THR A 224 -10.29 -26.09 -7.67
C THR A 224 -10.90 -25.72 -9.03
N SER A 225 -12.22 -25.85 -9.19
CA SER A 225 -12.93 -25.57 -10.43
C SER A 225 -13.01 -24.07 -10.67
N ALA A 226 -12.75 -23.66 -11.90
CA ALA A 226 -12.94 -22.27 -12.31
C ALA A 226 -14.42 -21.85 -12.21
N VAL A 227 -14.65 -20.59 -11.85
CA VAL A 227 -16.00 -19.99 -11.91
C VAL A 227 -16.36 -19.74 -13.36
N THR A 228 -17.46 -20.36 -13.79
CA THR A 228 -18.00 -20.25 -15.15
C THR A 228 -19.46 -19.76 -15.08
N PRO A 229 -20.04 -19.27 -16.18
CA PRO A 229 -21.45 -18.86 -16.17
C PRO A 229 -22.43 -19.97 -15.76
N ILE A 230 -22.02 -21.24 -15.96
CA ILE A 230 -22.87 -22.42 -15.70
C ILE A 230 -22.85 -22.82 -14.22
N ASN A 231 -21.70 -22.61 -13.52
CA ASN A 231 -21.50 -23.06 -12.14
C ASN A 231 -21.38 -21.92 -11.13
N ALA A 232 -21.44 -20.67 -11.57
CA ALA A 232 -21.29 -19.50 -10.70
C ALA A 232 -22.39 -19.44 -9.63
N THR A 233 -21.99 -19.50 -8.36
CA THR A 233 -22.88 -19.43 -7.22
C THR A 233 -22.45 -18.32 -6.28
N ALA A 234 -23.35 -17.37 -6.02
CA ALA A 234 -23.12 -16.29 -5.05
C ALA A 234 -23.84 -16.63 -3.73
N SER A 235 -23.09 -16.78 -2.65
CA SER A 235 -23.61 -17.12 -1.32
C SER A 235 -23.33 -16.02 -0.30
N PRO A 236 -24.30 -15.64 0.56
CA PRO A 236 -24.06 -14.68 1.64
C PRO A 236 -23.12 -15.26 2.69
N GLN A 237 -22.18 -14.45 3.16
CA GLN A 237 -21.16 -14.82 4.16
C GLN A 237 -21.36 -14.08 5.47
N ALA A 238 -21.56 -12.77 5.41
CA ALA A 238 -21.77 -11.92 6.56
C ALA A 238 -22.80 -10.82 6.26
N TYR A 239 -23.54 -10.40 7.29
CA TYR A 239 -24.57 -9.37 7.17
C TYR A 239 -24.10 -7.97 7.59
N ASN A 240 -22.78 -7.79 7.73
CA ASN A 240 -22.17 -6.49 7.98
C ASN A 240 -21.72 -5.88 6.67
N GLY A 241 -22.34 -4.77 6.28
CA GLY A 241 -22.04 -4.08 5.02
C GLY A 241 -20.73 -3.30 5.08
N ALA A 242 -20.13 -3.09 3.92
CA ALA A 242 -18.91 -2.29 3.73
C ALA A 242 -19.23 -0.89 3.20
N SER A 243 -18.37 0.07 3.50
CA SER A 243 -18.37 1.41 2.92
C SER A 243 -17.74 1.40 1.51
N ASP A 244 -17.69 2.58 0.89
CA ASP A 244 -17.00 2.76 -0.40
C ASP A 244 -15.46 2.82 -0.25
N VAL A 245 -14.92 2.80 0.98
CA VAL A 245 -13.47 2.74 1.21
C VAL A 245 -12.93 1.38 0.77
N PRO A 246 -11.93 1.34 -0.14
CA PRO A 246 -11.40 0.08 -0.62
C PRO A 246 -10.88 -0.79 0.54
N PRO A 247 -11.23 -2.08 0.58
CA PRO A 247 -10.72 -2.99 1.60
C PRO A 247 -9.23 -3.27 1.42
N ILE A 248 -8.56 -3.64 2.51
CA ILE A 248 -7.14 -4.01 2.53
C ILE A 248 -7.03 -5.50 2.85
N VAL A 249 -6.16 -6.19 2.13
CA VAL A 249 -5.81 -7.58 2.42
C VAL A 249 -4.49 -7.61 3.19
N VAL A 250 -4.52 -8.19 4.38
CA VAL A 250 -3.33 -8.42 5.21
C VAL A 250 -3.20 -9.93 5.40
N ASN A 251 -2.18 -10.53 4.83
CA ASN A 251 -2.02 -11.98 4.76
C ASN A 251 -3.25 -12.65 4.10
N GLN A 252 -4.09 -13.33 4.87
CA GLN A 252 -5.31 -14.01 4.40
C GLN A 252 -6.60 -13.36 4.95
N ASP A 253 -6.48 -12.23 5.65
CA ASP A 253 -7.59 -11.50 6.22
C ASP A 253 -7.94 -10.29 5.38
N VAL A 254 -9.21 -10.04 5.19
CA VAL A 254 -9.72 -8.83 4.56
C VAL A 254 -10.14 -7.84 5.63
N LEU A 255 -9.51 -6.69 5.68
CA LEU A 255 -9.93 -5.59 6.52
C LEU A 255 -10.80 -4.64 5.73
N TYR A 256 -11.95 -4.27 6.27
CA TYR A 256 -12.87 -3.35 5.62
C TYR A 256 -13.54 -2.40 6.61
N VAL A 257 -13.85 -1.22 6.12
CA VAL A 257 -14.60 -0.21 6.86
C VAL A 257 -16.09 -0.49 6.68
N GLN A 258 -16.83 -0.60 7.80
CA GLN A 258 -18.26 -0.85 7.76
C GLN A 258 -19.03 0.33 7.13
N GLN A 259 -20.21 0.10 6.58
CA GLN A 259 -21.00 1.05 5.77
C GLN A 259 -21.10 2.47 6.34
N LYS A 260 -21.21 2.62 7.68
CA LYS A 260 -21.31 3.93 8.33
C LYS A 260 -19.95 4.60 8.57
N GLY A 261 -18.84 3.97 8.20
CA GLY A 261 -17.49 4.55 8.28
C GLY A 261 -16.82 4.51 9.64
N ALA A 262 -17.53 4.13 10.72
CA ALA A 262 -17.04 4.24 12.11
C ALA A 262 -16.52 2.92 12.70
N ILE A 263 -16.73 1.80 12.04
CA ILE A 263 -16.32 0.47 12.52
C ILE A 263 -15.40 -0.16 11.48
N VAL A 264 -14.30 -0.70 11.93
CA VAL A 264 -13.39 -1.50 11.12
C VAL A 264 -13.51 -2.96 11.51
N ARG A 265 -13.71 -3.81 10.51
CA ARG A 265 -13.84 -5.25 10.70
C ARG A 265 -12.78 -6.01 9.94
N ASP A 266 -12.39 -7.14 10.49
CA ASP A 266 -11.73 -8.19 9.73
C ASP A 266 -12.76 -9.13 9.10
N LEU A 267 -12.39 -9.85 8.07
CA LEU A 267 -13.15 -10.92 7.46
C LEU A 267 -12.19 -12.07 7.18
N THR A 268 -12.32 -13.13 7.96
CA THR A 268 -11.46 -14.31 7.94
C THR A 268 -12.28 -15.54 7.63
N TYR A 269 -11.72 -16.46 6.88
CA TYR A 269 -12.38 -17.73 6.64
C TYR A 269 -12.35 -18.62 7.88
N ASN A 270 -13.53 -19.05 8.32
CA ASN A 270 -13.70 -20.00 9.39
C ASN A 270 -13.99 -21.40 8.83
N ILE A 271 -13.00 -22.30 8.93
CA ILE A 271 -13.07 -23.66 8.37
C ILE A 271 -14.17 -24.50 9.02
N TYR A 272 -14.47 -24.28 10.30
CA TYR A 272 -15.47 -25.06 11.03
C TYR A 272 -16.91 -24.68 10.62
N ALA A 273 -17.13 -23.40 10.37
CA ALA A 273 -18.44 -22.90 9.93
C ALA A 273 -18.59 -22.90 8.40
N ASN A 274 -17.49 -23.09 7.65
CA ASN A 274 -17.42 -23.00 6.19
C ASN A 274 -17.95 -21.66 5.64
N ILE A 275 -17.72 -20.58 6.39
CA ILE A 275 -18.11 -19.21 6.01
C ILE A 275 -17.00 -18.22 6.36
N TYR A 276 -17.05 -17.05 5.74
CA TYR A 276 -16.25 -15.91 6.16
C TYR A 276 -16.94 -15.22 7.35
N THR A 277 -16.22 -15.11 8.47
CA THR A 277 -16.67 -14.42 9.66
C THR A 277 -15.68 -13.30 10.01
N GLY A 278 -16.11 -12.33 10.80
CA GLY A 278 -15.23 -11.25 11.19
C GLY A 278 -15.57 -10.61 12.52
N ALA A 279 -14.54 -10.08 13.16
CA ALA A 279 -14.62 -9.34 14.41
C ALA A 279 -14.57 -7.83 14.17
N ASP A 280 -15.07 -7.06 15.13
CA ASP A 280 -14.86 -5.62 15.19
C ASP A 280 -13.48 -5.36 15.84
N ILE A 281 -12.53 -4.85 15.04
CA ILE A 281 -11.18 -4.53 15.49
C ILE A 281 -11.04 -3.08 15.98
N SER A 282 -12.12 -2.30 15.96
CA SER A 282 -12.17 -0.92 16.49
C SER A 282 -12.83 -0.84 17.89
N VAL A 283 -13.37 -1.93 18.40
CA VAL A 283 -14.21 -1.93 19.62
C VAL A 283 -13.49 -1.38 20.85
N LEU A 284 -12.21 -1.73 21.07
CA LEU A 284 -11.42 -1.25 22.20
C LEU A 284 -10.99 0.22 22.05
N SER A 285 -11.06 0.75 20.84
CA SER A 285 -10.67 2.12 20.49
C SER A 285 -11.84 2.97 20.01
N ASN A 286 -13.05 2.63 20.41
CA ASN A 286 -14.30 3.28 19.95
C ASN A 286 -14.28 4.81 20.12
N HIS A 287 -13.58 5.33 21.12
CA HIS A 287 -13.41 6.77 21.34
C HIS A 287 -12.73 7.50 20.14
N LEU A 288 -11.95 6.79 19.34
CA LEU A 288 -11.31 7.33 18.12
C LEU A 288 -12.29 7.41 16.94
N PHE A 289 -13.39 6.65 16.97
CA PHE A 289 -14.33 6.49 15.87
C PHE A 289 -15.71 7.09 16.14
N PHE A 290 -15.98 7.50 17.38
CA PHE A 290 -17.30 8.00 17.76
C PHE A 290 -17.67 9.26 16.93
N ASN A 291 -18.78 9.18 16.18
CA ASN A 291 -19.26 10.22 15.26
C ASN A 291 -18.23 10.62 14.18
N ARG A 292 -17.36 9.69 13.78
CA ARG A 292 -16.34 9.92 12.75
C ARG A 292 -16.36 8.79 11.72
N GLN A 293 -15.86 9.10 10.53
CA GLN A 293 -15.76 8.16 9.42
C GLN A 293 -14.33 8.09 8.89
N ILE A 294 -13.90 6.90 8.52
CA ILE A 294 -12.67 6.72 7.72
C ILE A 294 -13.04 7.01 6.27
N LEU A 295 -12.26 7.90 5.65
CA LEU A 295 -12.43 8.28 4.24
C LEU A 295 -11.49 7.53 3.31
N GLN A 296 -10.27 7.29 3.77
CA GLN A 296 -9.22 6.63 3.01
C GLN A 296 -8.24 5.95 3.96
N TRP A 297 -7.62 4.88 3.49
CA TRP A 297 -6.54 4.22 4.19
C TRP A 297 -5.54 3.58 3.22
N ALA A 298 -4.34 3.27 3.72
CA ALA A 298 -3.28 2.59 2.98
C ALA A 298 -2.49 1.68 3.93
N TYR A 299 -1.98 0.58 3.40
CA TYR A 299 -1.20 -0.41 4.14
C TYR A 299 0.28 -0.29 3.79
N ALA A 300 1.14 -0.18 4.79
CA ALA A 300 2.59 -0.29 4.70
C ALA A 300 3.00 -1.60 5.39
N GLU A 301 3.57 -2.53 4.62
CA GLU A 301 3.95 -3.84 5.12
C GLU A 301 5.32 -3.80 5.80
N GLU A 302 6.30 -3.22 5.12
CA GLU A 302 7.68 -3.15 5.59
C GLU A 302 8.09 -1.73 6.00
N PRO A 303 8.81 -1.53 7.12
CA PRO A 303 9.29 -2.52 8.09
C PRO A 303 8.28 -2.81 9.22
N PHE A 304 7.21 -2.05 9.31
CA PHE A 304 6.22 -2.16 10.39
C PHE A 304 4.82 -2.33 9.77
N LYS A 305 4.20 -3.46 9.93
CA LYS A 305 2.84 -3.78 9.43
C LYS A 305 1.79 -2.80 9.95
N LEU A 306 1.71 -1.61 9.33
CA LEU A 306 0.86 -0.50 9.75
C LEU A 306 -0.16 -0.13 8.68
N ILE A 307 -1.40 0.06 9.09
CA ILE A 307 -2.43 0.65 8.24
C ILE A 307 -2.66 2.09 8.69
N TRP A 308 -2.52 2.99 7.75
CA TRP A 308 -2.71 4.42 7.94
C TRP A 308 -4.10 4.83 7.45
N ALA A 309 -4.93 5.38 8.32
CA ALA A 309 -6.32 5.71 8.03
C ALA A 309 -6.62 7.18 8.30
N ILE A 310 -7.25 7.84 7.34
CA ILE A 310 -7.64 9.26 7.44
C ILE A 310 -9.12 9.34 7.79
N ARG A 311 -9.42 10.11 8.83
CA ARG A 311 -10.79 10.41 9.25
C ARG A 311 -11.36 11.64 8.50
N ASP A 312 -12.67 11.76 8.56
CA ASP A 312 -13.45 12.88 7.98
C ASP A 312 -13.10 14.26 8.54
N ASP A 313 -12.50 14.32 9.73
CA ASP A 313 -12.02 15.56 10.35
C ASP A 313 -10.54 15.86 10.07
N GLY A 314 -9.89 15.08 9.22
CA GLY A 314 -8.49 15.25 8.84
C GLY A 314 -7.49 14.74 9.88
N ILE A 315 -7.92 13.98 10.86
CA ILE A 315 -7.04 13.27 11.80
C ILE A 315 -6.55 11.97 11.16
N LEU A 316 -5.27 11.66 11.34
CA LEU A 316 -4.67 10.42 10.92
C LEU A 316 -4.70 9.40 12.07
N LEU A 317 -5.08 8.18 11.75
CA LEU A 317 -4.98 7.03 12.66
C LEU A 317 -3.97 6.04 12.08
N SER A 318 -3.28 5.31 12.93
CA SER A 318 -2.54 4.10 12.54
C SER A 318 -3.10 2.89 13.26
N LEU A 319 -3.21 1.78 12.56
CA LEU A 319 -3.55 0.47 13.09
C LEU A 319 -2.34 -0.45 12.98
N THR A 320 -1.86 -0.96 14.10
CA THR A 320 -0.98 -2.13 14.13
C THR A 320 -1.84 -3.37 14.11
N PHE A 321 -1.67 -4.21 13.08
CA PHE A 321 -2.44 -5.43 12.92
C PHE A 321 -1.50 -6.62 12.67
N VAL A 322 -1.22 -7.39 13.72
CA VAL A 322 -0.41 -8.61 13.68
C VAL A 322 -1.24 -9.73 14.34
N LYS A 323 -2.05 -10.39 13.53
CA LYS A 323 -3.03 -11.37 13.99
C LYS A 323 -2.39 -12.59 14.63
N GLU A 324 -1.25 -13.03 14.13
CA GLU A 324 -0.50 -14.19 14.63
C GLU A 324 -0.06 -14.00 16.09
N GLN A 325 0.04 -12.77 16.56
CA GLN A 325 0.40 -12.41 17.92
C GLN A 325 -0.75 -11.76 18.69
N GLU A 326 -1.95 -11.75 18.12
CA GLU A 326 -3.14 -11.08 18.67
C GLU A 326 -2.92 -9.59 18.99
N MET A 327 -1.99 -8.96 18.27
CA MET A 327 -1.68 -7.54 18.45
C MET A 327 -2.56 -6.69 17.54
N ILE A 328 -3.53 -6.02 18.15
CA ILE A 328 -4.41 -5.05 17.49
C ILE A 328 -4.38 -3.77 18.30
N GLY A 329 -3.87 -2.69 17.70
CA GLY A 329 -3.76 -1.42 18.42
C GLY A 329 -3.95 -0.22 17.50
N TRP A 330 -4.80 0.72 17.91
CA TRP A 330 -5.00 1.98 17.21
C TRP A 330 -4.26 3.11 17.90
N ALA A 331 -3.62 3.97 17.12
CA ALA A 331 -3.00 5.21 17.60
C ALA A 331 -3.47 6.40 16.78
N ARG A 332 -3.54 7.56 17.44
CA ARG A 332 -3.94 8.83 16.84
C ARG A 332 -2.70 9.66 16.55
N HIS A 333 -2.68 10.31 15.40
CA HIS A 333 -1.62 11.21 14.96
C HIS A 333 -2.21 12.58 14.64
N ASP A 334 -1.74 13.58 15.36
CA ASP A 334 -2.11 14.98 15.16
C ASP A 334 -0.99 15.71 14.42
N THR A 335 -1.35 16.70 13.65
CA THR A 335 -0.42 17.61 12.99
C THR A 335 -1.02 19.03 13.00
N LEU A 336 -0.19 20.04 12.79
CA LEU A 336 -0.67 21.40 12.52
C LEU A 336 -1.21 21.49 11.08
N GLY A 337 -2.33 20.83 10.83
CA GLY A 337 -2.97 20.69 9.53
C GLY A 337 -4.03 19.60 9.53
N LEU A 338 -4.53 19.27 8.34
CA LEU A 338 -5.56 18.26 8.11
C LEU A 338 -5.06 17.27 7.07
N PHE A 339 -4.96 16.00 7.41
CA PHE A 339 -4.65 14.94 6.45
C PHE A 339 -5.81 14.76 5.47
N GLN A 340 -5.52 14.74 4.17
CA GLN A 340 -6.53 14.63 3.11
C GLN A 340 -6.41 13.35 2.30
N SER A 341 -5.18 12.84 2.10
CA SER A 341 -4.94 11.60 1.37
C SER A 341 -3.71 10.90 1.90
N VAL A 342 -3.69 9.57 1.80
CA VAL A 342 -2.56 8.70 2.15
C VAL A 342 -2.31 7.69 1.04
N ALA A 343 -1.05 7.45 0.73
CA ALA A 343 -0.62 6.42 -0.19
C ALA A 343 0.67 5.78 0.30
N THR A 344 0.85 4.50 0.00
CA THR A 344 2.07 3.75 0.26
C THR A 344 2.74 3.41 -1.08
N VAL A 345 4.06 3.53 -1.13
CA VAL A 345 4.88 3.25 -2.30
C VAL A 345 6.10 2.47 -1.87
N THR A 346 6.38 1.35 -2.50
CA THR A 346 7.59 0.57 -2.21
C THR A 346 8.82 1.28 -2.76
N GLU A 347 9.72 1.67 -1.87
CA GLU A 347 11.00 2.30 -2.18
C GLU A 347 12.16 1.41 -1.68
N GLY A 348 12.80 0.71 -2.60
CA GLY A 348 13.85 -0.24 -2.25
C GLY A 348 13.33 -1.40 -1.42
N GLN A 349 13.71 -1.47 -0.15
CA GLN A 349 13.32 -2.53 0.80
C GLN A 349 12.22 -2.11 1.78
N PHE A 350 11.68 -0.88 1.66
CA PHE A 350 10.71 -0.32 2.59
C PHE A 350 9.50 0.25 1.84
N ASP A 351 8.37 0.29 2.53
CA ASP A 351 7.18 1.00 2.06
C ASP A 351 7.18 2.42 2.60
N ALA A 352 7.43 3.37 1.72
CA ALA A 352 7.33 4.78 2.03
C ALA A 352 5.87 5.23 2.08
N VAL A 353 5.52 6.00 3.09
CA VAL A 353 4.17 6.52 3.28
C VAL A 353 4.14 7.99 2.90
N TYR A 354 3.23 8.35 2.00
CA TYR A 354 3.03 9.71 1.53
C TYR A 354 1.66 10.22 1.95
N PHE A 355 1.62 11.48 2.35
CA PHE A 355 0.40 12.17 2.75
C PHE A 355 0.19 13.44 1.92
N VAL A 356 -1.05 13.74 1.60
CA VAL A 356 -1.46 15.10 1.26
C VAL A 356 -2.01 15.74 2.53
N VAL A 357 -1.38 16.82 2.96
CA VAL A 357 -1.77 17.56 4.18
C VAL A 357 -2.18 18.96 3.81
N LYS A 358 -3.34 19.40 4.29
CA LYS A 358 -3.81 20.77 4.14
C LYS A 358 -3.39 21.56 5.37
N ARG A 359 -2.52 22.56 5.19
CA ARG A 359 -1.93 23.37 6.26
C ARG A 359 -2.30 24.84 6.12
N PHE A 360 -2.47 25.51 7.24
CA PHE A 360 -2.66 26.97 7.26
C PHE A 360 -1.31 27.63 7.50
N LEU A 361 -0.68 28.09 6.42
CA LEU A 361 0.66 28.67 6.42
C LEU A 361 0.62 30.08 5.81
N GLY A 362 1.28 31.04 6.44
CA GLY A 362 1.37 32.40 5.91
C GLY A 362 0.00 33.07 5.68
N SER A 363 -1.01 32.75 6.48
CA SER A 363 -2.40 33.25 6.37
C SER A 363 -3.22 32.68 5.20
N ILE A 364 -2.75 31.62 4.54
CA ILE A 364 -3.48 30.90 3.49
C ILE A 364 -3.50 29.39 3.74
N TRP A 365 -4.51 28.72 3.19
CA TRP A 365 -4.54 27.28 3.15
C TRP A 365 -3.76 26.77 1.95
N VAL A 366 -2.75 25.94 2.20
CA VAL A 366 -1.93 25.26 1.18
C VAL A 366 -2.04 23.75 1.34
N GLN A 367 -1.85 23.02 0.26
CA GLN A 367 -1.70 21.57 0.29
C GLN A 367 -0.24 21.23 0.09
N THR A 368 0.29 20.39 0.97
CA THR A 368 1.66 19.87 0.91
C THR A 368 1.63 18.36 0.67
N ILE A 369 2.56 17.85 -0.10
CA ILE A 369 2.84 16.42 -0.21
C ILE A 369 4.01 16.14 0.72
N GLU A 370 3.79 15.28 1.70
CA GLU A 370 4.76 14.98 2.74
C GLU A 370 5.06 13.48 2.76
N ARG A 371 6.34 13.12 2.79
CA ARG A 371 6.81 11.75 2.96
C ARG A 371 7.15 11.52 4.42
N MET A 372 6.68 10.42 5.01
CA MET A 372 7.06 10.04 6.36
C MET A 372 8.55 9.70 6.42
N ALA A 373 9.26 10.24 7.41
CA ALA A 373 10.67 9.97 7.63
C ALA A 373 10.89 8.54 8.15
N ASP A 374 12.05 7.98 7.83
CA ASP A 374 12.48 6.69 8.34
C ASP A 374 12.80 6.77 9.84
N ARG A 375 12.71 5.63 10.53
CA ARG A 375 13.08 5.50 11.95
C ARG A 375 14.47 4.90 12.11
N THR A 376 15.38 5.21 11.19
CA THR A 376 16.77 4.78 11.22
C THR A 376 17.66 5.94 11.60
N PHE A 377 18.60 5.72 12.52
CA PHE A 377 19.46 6.76 13.08
C PHE A 377 20.92 6.35 13.00
N PRO A 378 21.51 6.22 11.78
CA PRO A 378 22.88 5.74 11.60
C PRO A 378 23.92 6.64 12.26
N PHE A 379 23.70 7.96 12.33
CA PHE A 379 24.54 8.93 13.02
C PHE A 379 23.99 9.34 14.41
N GLY A 380 23.02 8.58 14.94
CA GLY A 380 22.41 8.85 16.24
C GLY A 380 21.37 9.97 16.22
N ALA A 381 21.37 10.81 17.25
CA ALA A 381 20.33 11.83 17.42
C ALA A 381 20.25 12.85 16.28
N GLU A 382 21.32 13.07 15.52
CA GLU A 382 21.32 14.02 14.39
C GLU A 382 20.50 13.58 13.18
N ASP A 383 20.14 12.28 13.12
CA ASP A 383 19.27 11.74 12.06
C ASP A 383 17.78 11.76 12.43
N ALA A 384 17.47 12.17 13.66
CA ALA A 384 16.11 12.13 14.15
C ALA A 384 15.22 13.16 13.46
N TRP A 385 14.44 12.71 12.47
CA TRP A 385 13.47 13.56 11.79
C TRP A 385 12.11 13.50 12.51
N CYS A 386 12.00 14.19 13.63
CA CYS A 386 10.80 14.23 14.46
C CYS A 386 10.12 15.61 14.41
N VAL A 387 9.88 16.08 13.20
CA VAL A 387 9.11 17.31 12.89
C VAL A 387 8.24 17.09 11.68
N ASP A 388 7.11 17.78 11.63
CA ASP A 388 6.19 17.76 10.49
C ASP A 388 6.55 18.86 9.49
N CYS A 389 6.22 18.64 8.21
CA CYS A 389 6.46 19.64 7.14
C CYS A 389 7.89 20.19 7.17
N GLY A 390 8.84 19.34 7.53
CA GLY A 390 10.21 19.73 7.82
C GLY A 390 11.13 19.70 6.61
N ILE A 391 12.28 20.34 6.77
CA ILE A 391 13.39 20.29 5.83
C ILE A 391 14.70 20.02 6.59
N MET A 392 15.62 19.33 5.92
CA MET A 392 17.00 19.17 6.39
C MET A 392 17.91 20.06 5.57
N SER A 393 18.91 20.65 6.22
CA SER A 393 19.97 21.40 5.53
C SER A 393 20.70 20.52 4.52
N ALA A 394 21.06 21.08 3.38
CA ALA A 394 21.80 20.35 2.37
C ALA A 394 23.18 19.90 2.91
N LEU A 395 23.47 18.62 2.77
CA LEU A 395 24.76 18.01 3.10
C LEU A 395 25.42 17.57 1.78
N PRO A 396 26.37 18.34 1.23
CA PRO A 396 27.06 17.96 0.01
C PRO A 396 27.77 16.61 0.17
N ALA A 397 27.45 15.68 -0.75
CA ALA A 397 28.12 14.39 -0.85
C ALA A 397 29.07 14.42 -2.04
N PRO A 398 30.40 14.53 -1.84
CA PRO A 398 31.35 14.54 -2.93
C PRO A 398 31.30 13.25 -3.75
N ALA A 399 31.36 13.38 -5.07
CA ALA A 399 31.45 12.24 -5.98
C ALA A 399 32.89 11.67 -6.01
N ALA A 400 33.41 11.31 -4.85
CA ALA A 400 34.77 10.87 -4.61
C ALA A 400 34.78 9.71 -3.58
N ASN A 401 35.70 8.77 -3.75
CA ASN A 401 35.99 7.81 -2.67
C ASN A 401 36.92 8.49 -1.64
N LEU A 402 36.70 8.15 -0.38
CA LEU A 402 37.46 8.69 0.73
C LEU A 402 38.29 7.58 1.38
N THR A 403 39.57 7.82 1.57
CA THR A 403 40.48 6.92 2.27
C THR A 403 40.98 7.57 3.55
N ILE A 404 40.88 6.87 4.68
CA ILE A 404 41.26 7.37 5.99
C ILE A 404 42.51 6.61 6.48
N THR A 405 43.58 7.33 6.82
CA THR A 405 44.86 6.77 7.25
C THR A 405 45.41 7.49 8.48
N GLY A 406 46.31 6.84 9.23
CA GLY A 406 46.95 7.46 10.39
C GLY A 406 46.08 7.56 11.64
N THR A 407 44.91 6.95 11.63
CA THR A 407 43.99 6.87 12.77
C THR A 407 44.25 5.58 13.55
N THR A 408 43.79 5.55 14.81
CA THR A 408 43.80 4.32 15.60
C THR A 408 42.58 3.50 15.22
N ALA A 409 42.76 2.30 14.65
CA ALA A 409 41.70 1.35 14.40
C ALA A 409 41.58 0.40 15.61
N VAL A 410 40.38 0.29 16.14
CA VAL A 410 40.05 -0.63 17.24
C VAL A 410 38.86 -1.49 16.84
N PRO A 411 38.80 -2.77 17.32
CA PRO A 411 37.59 -3.56 17.12
C PRO A 411 36.36 -2.83 17.65
N ALA A 412 35.28 -2.84 16.90
CA ALA A 412 34.01 -2.25 17.33
C ALA A 412 33.52 -2.96 18.60
N PRO A 413 32.97 -2.22 19.58
CA PRO A 413 32.26 -2.82 20.70
C PRO A 413 31.19 -3.79 20.22
N SER A 414 30.88 -4.81 21.02
CA SER A 414 29.88 -5.84 20.69
C SER A 414 28.46 -5.32 20.44
N THR A 415 28.21 -4.05 20.71
CA THR A 415 26.94 -3.34 20.43
C THR A 415 26.80 -2.88 18.99
N TYR A 416 27.83 -2.91 18.17
CA TYR A 416 27.74 -2.61 16.76
C TYR A 416 27.28 -3.86 15.99
N PRO A 417 26.38 -3.74 15.03
CA PRO A 417 25.95 -4.87 14.22
C PRO A 417 27.17 -5.45 13.48
N LEU A 418 27.35 -6.76 13.64
CA LEU A 418 28.34 -7.50 12.85
C LEU A 418 27.89 -7.47 11.39
N GLY A 419 28.69 -6.88 10.51
CA GLY A 419 28.47 -7.00 9.09
C GLY A 419 28.57 -8.45 8.63
N PRO A 420 28.04 -8.81 7.47
CA PRO A 420 27.98 -10.20 6.98
C PRO A 420 29.33 -10.90 6.77
N THR A 421 30.45 -10.21 6.98
CA THR A 421 31.80 -10.71 6.62
C THR A 421 32.92 -10.42 7.61
N GLY A 422 32.64 -9.98 8.85
CA GLY A 422 33.71 -9.80 9.85
C GLY A 422 33.46 -8.69 10.89
N PRO A 423 34.32 -8.55 11.91
CA PRO A 423 34.20 -7.49 12.89
C PRO A 423 34.40 -6.12 12.22
N ALA A 424 33.47 -5.20 12.48
CA ALA A 424 33.63 -3.81 12.07
C ALA A 424 34.83 -3.18 12.76
N LEU A 425 35.64 -2.43 12.04
CA LEU A 425 36.69 -1.59 12.63
C LEU A 425 36.15 -0.19 12.87
N VAL A 426 36.54 0.39 13.99
CA VAL A 426 36.17 1.75 14.36
C VAL A 426 37.42 2.60 14.33
N ALA A 427 37.44 3.64 13.51
CA ALA A 427 38.52 4.61 13.48
C ALA A 427 38.29 5.71 14.52
N THR A 428 39.33 6.04 15.28
CA THR A 428 39.36 7.11 16.27
C THR A 428 40.66 7.92 16.16
N GLY A 429 40.71 9.09 16.78
CA GLY A 429 41.91 9.94 16.82
C GLY A 429 42.00 10.88 15.61
N THR A 430 43.22 11.35 15.33
CA THR A 430 43.48 12.27 14.21
C THR A 430 44.19 11.52 13.09
N GLY A 431 43.76 11.77 11.84
CA GLY A 431 44.34 11.11 10.70
C GLY A 431 44.21 11.90 9.40
N ASN A 432 44.76 11.34 8.33
CA ASN A 432 44.68 11.90 7.00
C ASN A 432 43.45 11.32 6.29
N PHE A 433 42.64 12.21 5.71
CA PHE A 433 41.49 11.91 4.89
C PHE A 433 41.84 12.29 3.44
N VAL A 434 41.93 11.31 2.56
CA VAL A 434 42.37 11.48 1.18
C VAL A 434 41.26 11.05 0.23
N SER A 435 40.87 11.93 -0.67
CA SER A 435 39.92 11.62 -1.75
C SER A 435 40.66 11.26 -3.04
N ASP A 436 40.08 10.36 -3.84
CA ASP A 436 40.61 9.93 -5.14
C ASP A 436 40.50 11.02 -6.22
N VAL A 437 39.59 11.96 -6.07
CA VAL A 437 39.42 13.15 -6.92
C VAL A 437 39.31 14.42 -6.07
N PRO A 438 39.48 15.61 -6.63
CA PRO A 438 39.41 16.86 -5.87
C PRO A 438 38.06 17.05 -5.17
N ALA A 439 38.03 16.97 -3.84
CA ALA A 439 36.85 17.14 -3.00
C ALA A 439 37.01 18.23 -1.94
N PHE A 440 38.25 18.60 -1.60
CA PHE A 440 38.57 19.52 -0.52
C PHE A 440 39.04 20.92 -0.97
N GLY A 441 38.82 21.27 -2.24
CA GLY A 441 39.35 22.54 -2.80
C GLY A 441 38.81 23.82 -2.15
N SER A 442 37.61 23.78 -1.58
CA SER A 442 36.98 24.88 -0.82
C SER A 442 36.93 24.63 0.69
N SER A 443 37.52 23.54 1.19
CA SER A 443 37.48 23.17 2.62
C SER A 443 38.31 24.09 3.47
N LEU A 444 37.87 24.28 4.71
CA LEU A 444 38.58 25.05 5.76
C LEU A 444 38.72 24.20 7.03
N ALA A 445 39.65 24.59 7.90
CA ALA A 445 39.68 24.06 9.25
C ALA A 445 38.37 24.37 9.96
N GLY A 446 37.77 23.35 10.61
CA GLY A 446 36.45 23.43 11.20
C GLY A 446 35.33 22.84 10.36
N ASP A 447 35.54 22.58 9.06
CA ASP A 447 34.57 21.85 8.24
C ASP A 447 34.44 20.40 8.74
N VAL A 448 33.25 19.80 8.58
CA VAL A 448 32.90 18.50 9.17
C VAL A 448 32.68 17.47 8.10
N ILE A 449 33.35 16.33 8.23
CA ILE A 449 33.16 15.12 7.42
C ILE A 449 32.30 14.13 8.21
N ARG A 450 31.23 13.62 7.58
CA ARG A 450 30.44 12.50 8.08
C ARG A 450 30.65 11.29 7.19
N ALA A 451 31.02 10.17 7.77
CA ALA A 451 31.30 8.95 7.05
C ALA A 451 31.12 7.73 7.96
N GLY A 452 30.57 6.63 7.46
CA GLY A 452 30.46 5.37 8.18
C GLY A 452 29.83 5.47 9.57
N GLY A 453 28.81 6.32 9.75
CA GLY A 453 28.16 6.54 11.05
C GLY A 453 28.95 7.41 12.02
N GLY A 454 30.14 7.94 11.64
CA GLY A 454 30.96 8.78 12.46
C GLY A 454 31.18 10.17 11.91
N ILE A 455 31.83 11.03 12.72
CA ILE A 455 32.07 12.44 12.46
C ILE A 455 33.53 12.78 12.66
N ALA A 456 34.11 13.52 11.73
CA ALA A 456 35.45 14.07 11.85
C ALA A 456 35.45 15.56 11.51
N THR A 457 36.20 16.35 12.30
CA THR A 457 36.40 17.78 12.08
C THR A 457 37.75 18.04 11.42
N ILE A 458 37.79 18.74 10.31
CA ILE A 458 39.02 19.12 9.59
C ILE A 458 39.82 20.06 10.48
N THR A 459 41.05 19.69 10.76
CA THR A 459 42.02 20.53 11.51
C THR A 459 42.98 21.24 10.59
N GLN A 460 43.31 20.64 9.42
CA GLN A 460 44.22 21.21 8.45
C GLN A 460 43.90 20.74 7.05
N VAL A 461 43.93 21.64 6.09
CA VAL A 461 43.82 21.33 4.65
C VAL A 461 45.20 21.22 4.05
N LEU A 462 45.55 20.05 3.53
CA LEU A 462 46.86 19.79 2.92
C LEU A 462 46.86 20.08 1.43
N SER A 463 45.76 19.72 0.75
CA SER A 463 45.57 19.93 -0.68
C SER A 463 44.08 19.84 -1.04
N ASN A 464 43.75 19.98 -2.35
CA ASN A 464 42.36 19.78 -2.83
C ASN A 464 41.89 18.32 -2.76
N VAL A 465 42.78 17.37 -2.50
CA VAL A 465 42.47 15.93 -2.34
C VAL A 465 42.79 15.38 -0.96
N ALA A 466 43.39 16.17 -0.04
CA ALA A 466 43.85 15.66 1.26
C ALA A 466 43.66 16.67 2.38
N VAL A 467 43.13 16.20 3.51
CA VAL A 467 42.97 16.98 4.75
C VAL A 467 43.39 16.15 5.96
N VAL A 468 43.78 16.83 7.02
CA VAL A 468 43.93 16.23 8.38
C VAL A 468 42.63 16.52 9.11
N ALA A 469 42.03 15.51 9.69
CA ALA A 469 40.83 15.66 10.48
C ALA A 469 40.92 14.85 11.79
N THR A 470 40.31 15.37 12.84
CA THR A 470 40.16 14.69 14.13
C THR A 470 38.77 14.07 14.19
N ILE A 471 38.73 12.76 14.45
CA ILE A 471 37.49 12.01 14.59
C ILE A 471 36.89 12.33 15.95
N THR A 472 35.73 12.98 15.95
CA THR A 472 34.98 13.36 17.15
C THR A 472 33.93 12.32 17.52
N GLN A 473 33.42 11.58 16.51
CA GLN A 473 32.58 10.40 16.69
C GLN A 473 33.16 9.25 15.85
N PRO A 474 33.33 8.04 16.42
CA PRO A 474 34.01 6.94 15.76
C PRO A 474 33.41 6.63 14.38
N ILE A 475 34.25 6.50 13.37
CA ILE A 475 33.86 6.12 12.00
C ILE A 475 33.98 4.61 11.88
N THR A 476 32.86 3.96 11.49
CA THR A 476 32.78 2.51 11.29
C THR A 476 33.03 2.18 9.83
N ALA A 477 33.97 1.27 9.54
CA ALA A 477 34.13 0.71 8.20
C ALA A 477 34.07 -0.80 8.27
N VAL A 478 33.34 -1.41 7.34
CA VAL A 478 33.31 -2.87 7.18
C VAL A 478 34.40 -3.23 6.18
N LEU A 479 35.42 -3.94 6.61
CA LEU A 479 36.48 -4.45 5.74
C LEU A 479 36.21 -5.91 5.40
N PRO A 480 36.15 -6.27 4.12
CA PRO A 480 35.69 -7.60 3.71
C PRO A 480 36.62 -8.75 4.14
N ASN A 481 37.94 -8.54 4.35
CA ASN A 481 38.86 -9.67 4.55
C ASN A 481 40.09 -9.39 5.43
N ASP A 482 40.29 -8.21 5.97
CA ASP A 482 41.45 -7.91 6.83
C ASP A 482 41.08 -6.94 7.99
N PRO A 483 40.95 -7.45 9.23
CA PRO A 483 40.58 -6.62 10.36
C PRO A 483 41.70 -5.66 10.81
N LEU A 484 42.88 -5.73 10.22
CA LEU A 484 44.02 -4.86 10.53
C LEU A 484 44.39 -3.92 9.37
N ALA A 485 43.64 -3.97 8.24
CA ALA A 485 43.96 -3.14 7.11
C ALA A 485 43.65 -1.66 7.38
N THR A 486 44.67 -0.86 7.37
CA THR A 486 44.59 0.58 7.13
C THR A 486 45.12 0.84 5.74
N PRO A 487 44.44 1.56 4.89
CA PRO A 487 43.42 2.60 5.09
C PRO A 487 41.98 2.10 5.13
N LEU A 488 41.09 2.87 5.78
CA LEU A 488 39.65 2.64 5.78
C LEU A 488 39.04 3.30 4.54
N PRO A 489 38.52 2.53 3.56
CA PRO A 489 37.87 3.10 2.39
C PRO A 489 36.41 3.43 2.67
N VAL A 490 35.96 4.61 2.25
CA VAL A 490 34.56 5.01 2.22
C VAL A 490 34.21 5.35 0.78
N THR A 491 33.24 4.65 0.21
CA THR A 491 32.87 4.82 -1.20
C THR A 491 32.15 6.15 -1.45
N SER A 492 32.22 6.62 -2.70
CA SER A 492 31.52 7.81 -3.18
C SER A 492 30.02 7.74 -2.83
N GLY A 493 29.46 8.86 -2.37
CA GLY A 493 28.07 8.96 -1.96
C GLY A 493 27.81 8.53 -0.49
N ASN A 494 28.75 7.84 0.16
CA ASN A 494 28.61 7.40 1.56
C ASN A 494 29.32 8.30 2.58
N TRP A 495 29.71 9.49 2.16
CA TRP A 495 30.23 10.52 3.03
C TRP A 495 29.79 11.90 2.60
N THR A 496 29.75 12.83 3.54
CA THR A 496 29.35 14.22 3.32
C THR A 496 30.39 15.16 3.91
N LEU A 497 30.47 16.36 3.32
CA LEU A 497 31.34 17.44 3.76
C LEU A 497 30.51 18.71 3.92
N ALA A 498 30.46 19.27 5.11
CA ALA A 498 29.66 20.44 5.41
C ALA A 498 30.44 21.47 6.25
N ARG A 499 30.20 22.75 5.95
CA ARG A 499 30.73 23.86 6.76
C ARG A 499 29.74 24.24 7.83
N PRO A 500 30.18 24.44 9.09
CA PRO A 500 29.33 24.99 10.13
C PRO A 500 28.78 26.37 9.76
N ALA A 501 27.47 26.55 9.87
CA ALA A 501 26.77 27.81 9.61
C ALA A 501 25.81 28.15 10.74
N THR A 502 25.52 29.43 10.90
CA THR A 502 24.53 29.91 11.87
C THR A 502 23.18 30.22 11.23
N THR A 503 23.13 30.46 9.92
CA THR A 503 21.90 30.82 9.20
C THR A 503 21.55 29.72 8.21
N PHE A 504 20.30 29.27 8.26
CA PHE A 504 19.76 28.23 7.38
C PHE A 504 18.52 28.76 6.67
N SER A 505 18.48 28.56 5.35
CA SER A 505 17.43 29.03 4.44
C SER A 505 16.65 27.85 3.84
N GLY A 506 15.63 28.17 3.01
CA GLY A 506 14.78 27.16 2.37
C GLY A 506 13.48 26.89 3.10
N LEU A 507 13.17 27.72 4.12
CA LEU A 507 11.94 27.65 4.92
C LEU A 507 10.88 28.68 4.47
N ASP A 508 10.93 29.16 3.21
CA ASP A 508 10.03 30.20 2.70
C ASP A 508 8.55 29.84 2.88
N TYR A 509 8.23 28.55 2.68
CA TYR A 509 6.88 28.01 2.85
C TYR A 509 6.39 28.01 4.32
N LEU A 510 7.29 28.07 5.30
CA LEU A 510 6.99 28.16 6.74
C LEU A 510 7.17 29.58 7.30
N ASN A 511 7.33 30.59 6.44
CA ASN A 511 7.56 31.96 6.88
C ASN A 511 6.48 32.45 7.86
N GLY A 512 6.90 32.99 9.00
CA GLY A 512 6.00 33.41 10.09
C GLY A 512 5.61 32.30 11.07
N SER A 513 5.83 31.02 10.74
CA SER A 513 5.54 29.89 11.62
C SER A 513 6.67 29.69 12.64
N ILE A 514 6.31 29.15 13.81
CA ILE A 514 7.30 28.70 14.81
C ILE A 514 7.71 27.27 14.47
N VAL A 515 9.02 27.04 14.32
CA VAL A 515 9.56 25.73 13.99
C VAL A 515 10.38 25.15 15.15
N SER A 516 10.27 23.84 15.35
CA SER A 516 11.18 23.05 16.18
C SER A 516 12.44 22.75 15.41
N ILE A 517 13.59 22.80 16.08
CA ILE A 517 14.91 22.74 15.44
C ILE A 517 15.78 21.70 16.13
N LEU A 518 16.38 20.83 15.34
CA LEU A 518 17.44 19.91 15.75
C LEU A 518 18.72 20.27 14.99
N ALA A 519 19.78 20.67 15.70
CA ALA A 519 21.05 21.07 15.12
C ALA A 519 22.17 20.15 15.59
N ASP A 520 22.82 19.42 14.67
CA ASP A 520 23.86 18.41 14.97
C ASP A 520 23.44 17.49 16.14
N GLY A 521 22.17 17.01 16.13
CA GLY A 521 21.58 16.16 17.16
C GLY A 521 21.26 16.84 18.48
N SER A 522 21.41 18.15 18.60
CA SER A 522 21.04 18.94 19.79
C SER A 522 19.76 19.73 19.56
N VAL A 523 18.88 19.73 20.56
CA VAL A 523 17.63 20.50 20.50
C VAL A 523 17.95 21.98 20.68
N VAL A 524 17.49 22.80 19.75
CA VAL A 524 17.57 24.25 19.82
C VAL A 524 16.17 24.80 20.20
N PRO A 525 16.08 25.88 20.99
CA PRO A 525 14.79 26.49 21.27
C PRO A 525 14.02 26.82 20.00
N PRO A 526 12.68 26.60 19.97
CA PRO A 526 11.85 26.91 18.81
C PRO A 526 12.01 28.37 18.39
N GLN A 527 12.04 28.63 17.09
CA GLN A 527 12.20 29.96 16.51
C GLN A 527 11.13 30.24 15.46
N GLN A 528 10.79 31.51 15.30
CA GLN A 528 9.96 31.95 14.19
C GLN A 528 10.79 32.05 12.91
N VAL A 529 10.30 31.49 11.80
CA VAL A 529 10.93 31.67 10.49
C VAL A 529 10.71 33.08 10.00
N ILE A 530 11.81 33.78 9.67
CA ILE A 530 11.79 35.16 9.18
C ILE A 530 12.47 35.18 7.81
N ALA A 531 11.78 35.69 6.78
CA ALA A 531 12.26 35.73 5.41
C ALA A 531 12.79 34.37 4.90
N GLY A 532 12.08 33.27 5.25
CA GLY A 532 12.45 31.91 4.86
C GLY A 532 13.70 31.35 5.56
N GLN A 533 14.14 31.97 6.67
CA GLN A 533 15.39 31.62 7.35
C GLN A 533 15.20 31.45 8.86
N ILE A 534 16.11 30.68 9.46
CA ILE A 534 16.32 30.61 10.91
C ILE A 534 17.80 30.93 11.22
N THR A 535 18.06 31.48 12.41
CA THR A 535 19.42 31.84 12.84
C THR A 535 19.73 31.18 14.19
N LEU A 536 20.76 30.34 14.21
CA LEU A 536 21.19 29.62 15.39
C LEU A 536 22.20 30.46 16.21
N SER A 537 22.18 30.27 17.51
CA SER A 537 23.18 30.89 18.42
C SER A 537 24.57 30.26 18.34
N GLN A 538 24.64 28.99 17.92
CA GLN A 538 25.85 28.24 17.68
C GLN A 538 25.88 27.72 16.25
N PRO A 539 27.05 27.70 15.57
CA PRO A 539 27.17 27.14 14.24
C PRO A 539 26.86 25.65 14.26
N ALA A 540 26.13 25.18 13.24
CA ALA A 540 25.83 23.77 13.03
C ALA A 540 26.05 23.37 11.58
N THR A 541 26.24 22.07 11.32
CA THR A 541 26.45 21.54 9.98
C THR A 541 25.22 20.82 9.44
N LYS A 542 24.46 20.14 10.31
CA LYS A 542 23.25 19.43 9.96
C LYS A 542 22.08 19.96 10.79
N VAL A 543 21.11 20.54 10.13
CA VAL A 543 19.94 21.13 10.79
C VAL A 543 18.67 20.55 10.19
N ILE A 544 17.79 20.06 11.05
CA ILE A 544 16.43 19.64 10.71
C ILE A 544 15.49 20.66 11.37
N ALA A 545 14.63 21.29 10.59
CA ALA A 545 13.67 22.26 11.08
C ALA A 545 12.28 22.03 10.47
N GLY A 546 11.24 22.14 11.28
CA GLY A 546 9.85 21.94 10.84
C GLY A 546 8.86 22.21 11.96
N LEU A 547 7.59 21.94 11.70
CA LEU A 547 6.52 22.11 12.68
C LEU A 547 6.65 21.06 13.78
N GLY A 548 6.66 21.47 15.04
CA GLY A 548 6.72 20.57 16.17
C GLY A 548 5.38 19.90 16.45
N PHE A 549 5.41 18.71 16.98
CA PHE A 549 4.27 17.99 17.54
C PHE A 549 4.60 17.42 18.92
N VAL A 550 3.57 17.01 19.65
CA VAL A 550 3.71 16.44 20.99
C VAL A 550 3.22 15.00 20.96
N GLY A 551 4.14 14.04 21.21
CA GLY A 551 3.81 12.64 21.39
C GLY A 551 3.40 12.35 22.84
N GLN A 552 2.23 11.74 23.05
CA GLN A 552 1.70 11.44 24.38
C GLN A 552 1.24 9.99 24.47
N LEU A 553 1.56 9.33 25.59
CA LEU A 553 1.08 8.02 25.96
C LEU A 553 0.57 8.07 27.38
N GLN A 554 -0.64 7.54 27.61
CA GLN A 554 -1.22 7.37 28.95
C GLN A 554 -1.63 5.91 29.14
N THR A 555 -1.20 5.29 30.23
CA THR A 555 -1.58 3.92 30.55
C THR A 555 -3.04 3.86 30.99
N MET A 556 -3.64 2.68 30.87
CA MET A 556 -4.92 2.41 31.54
C MET A 556 -4.73 2.47 33.07
N PRO A 557 -5.82 2.60 33.85
CA PRO A 557 -5.76 2.44 35.31
C PRO A 557 -5.11 1.10 35.67
N LEU A 558 -4.11 1.15 36.56
CA LEU A 558 -3.35 -0.04 36.92
C LEU A 558 -4.19 -1.04 37.73
N ASP A 559 -4.09 -2.31 37.32
CA ASP A 559 -4.58 -3.47 38.09
C ASP A 559 -3.47 -4.51 38.21
N VAL A 560 -3.55 -5.37 39.21
CA VAL A 560 -2.55 -6.42 39.45
C VAL A 560 -3.18 -7.77 39.13
N GLN A 561 -2.56 -8.49 38.21
CA GLN A 561 -3.02 -9.86 37.87
C GLN A 561 -2.62 -10.87 38.96
N GLY A 562 -3.51 -11.81 39.27
CA GLY A 562 -3.25 -12.95 40.15
C GLY A 562 -3.54 -12.72 41.62
N GLY A 563 -4.23 -11.63 41.99
CA GLY A 563 -4.70 -11.32 43.34
C GLY A 563 -6.07 -10.67 43.36
N GLU A 564 -6.47 -10.12 44.52
CA GLU A 564 -7.64 -9.24 44.56
C GLU A 564 -7.41 -8.00 43.70
N THR A 565 -8.47 -7.60 42.96
CA THR A 565 -8.39 -6.37 42.15
C THR A 565 -7.99 -5.16 43.01
N VAL A 566 -7.09 -4.37 42.49
CA VAL A 566 -6.68 -3.10 43.08
C VAL A 566 -7.39 -1.89 42.45
N GLN A 567 -8.34 -2.13 41.56
CA GLN A 567 -9.19 -1.09 41.02
C GLN A 567 -10.05 -0.47 42.14
N GLY A 568 -10.17 0.85 42.13
CA GLY A 568 -10.87 1.59 43.18
C GLY A 568 -10.06 1.80 44.50
N LYS A 569 -8.98 1.05 44.73
CA LYS A 569 -8.06 1.28 45.84
C LYS A 569 -7.14 2.44 45.55
N ARG A 570 -6.71 3.18 46.58
CA ARG A 570 -5.66 4.20 46.41
C ARG A 570 -4.32 3.55 46.13
N LYS A 571 -3.62 4.07 45.13
CA LYS A 571 -2.31 3.60 44.68
C LYS A 571 -1.30 4.73 44.80
N LYS A 572 -0.08 4.39 45.12
CA LYS A 572 1.07 5.29 45.17
C LYS A 572 2.16 4.70 44.28
N ILE A 573 2.56 5.43 43.26
CA ILE A 573 3.68 5.06 42.39
C ILE A 573 4.92 5.77 42.93
N ALA A 574 5.84 5.02 43.53
CA ALA A 574 7.05 5.59 44.16
C ALA A 574 8.14 5.84 43.12
N ALA A 575 8.29 4.95 42.18
CA ALA A 575 9.21 5.06 41.07
C ALA A 575 8.65 4.39 39.82
N LEU A 576 9.19 4.74 38.70
CA LEU A 576 8.86 4.22 37.39
C LEU A 576 10.13 3.83 36.67
N THR A 577 10.23 2.60 36.17
CA THR A 577 11.27 2.21 35.21
C THR A 577 10.63 2.19 33.82
N VAL A 578 11.21 2.98 32.91
CA VAL A 578 10.81 3.01 31.50
C VAL A 578 11.87 2.30 30.69
N ARG A 579 11.47 1.25 29.99
CA ARG A 579 12.33 0.55 29.02
C ARG A 579 12.21 1.21 27.67
N THR A 580 13.33 1.67 27.15
CA THR A 580 13.39 2.46 25.90
C THR A 580 14.42 1.90 24.93
N THR A 581 14.25 2.25 23.65
CA THR A 581 15.27 2.06 22.62
C THR A 581 15.38 3.32 21.77
N ASN A 582 16.59 3.72 21.44
CA ASN A 582 16.88 4.91 20.61
C ASN A 582 16.06 6.14 21.03
N THR A 583 16.00 6.42 22.34
CA THR A 583 15.12 7.44 22.91
C THR A 583 15.93 8.56 23.56
N ARG A 584 15.43 9.80 23.43
CA ARG A 584 15.96 10.96 24.14
C ARG A 584 14.89 12.03 24.30
N GLY A 585 14.91 12.81 25.38
CA GLY A 585 13.97 13.92 25.63
C GLY A 585 12.63 13.51 26.25
N LEU A 586 12.44 12.23 26.58
CA LEU A 586 11.20 11.72 27.13
C LEU A 586 10.93 12.22 28.55
N LYS A 587 9.70 12.58 28.86
CA LYS A 587 9.22 12.98 30.18
C LYS A 587 8.19 11.96 30.69
N ALA A 588 8.16 11.73 31.98
CA ALA A 588 7.21 10.81 32.61
C ALA A 588 6.58 11.44 33.87
N GLY A 589 5.33 11.06 34.16
CA GLY A 589 4.61 11.56 35.32
C GLY A 589 3.29 10.83 35.53
N ARG A 590 2.52 11.25 36.56
CA ARG A 590 1.18 10.71 36.81
C ARG A 590 0.10 11.42 36.00
N ALA A 591 0.41 12.63 35.56
CA ALA A 591 -0.47 13.43 34.68
C ALA A 591 0.40 14.32 33.79
N PHE A 592 -0.15 14.76 32.66
CA PHE A 592 0.58 15.58 31.70
C PHE A 592 1.00 16.97 32.23
N ASN A 593 0.45 17.41 33.35
CA ASN A 593 0.85 18.66 34.04
C ASN A 593 1.91 18.45 35.14
N THR A 594 2.34 17.21 35.42
CA THR A 594 3.32 16.86 36.48
C THR A 594 4.42 15.96 35.93
N LEU A 595 4.90 16.24 34.73
CA LEU A 595 5.93 15.44 34.08
C LEU A 595 7.33 15.79 34.58
N ILE A 596 8.15 14.77 34.77
CA ILE A 596 9.56 14.86 35.16
C ILE A 596 10.38 14.35 33.95
N PRO A 597 11.41 15.08 33.49
CA PRO A 597 12.28 14.60 32.42
C PRO A 597 13.06 13.37 32.87
N ILE A 598 13.22 12.41 31.98
CA ILE A 598 14.13 11.27 32.16
C ILE A 598 15.59 11.80 32.18
N LYS A 599 16.39 11.28 33.08
CA LYS A 599 17.77 11.72 33.23
C LYS A 599 18.61 11.25 32.04
N GLU A 600 19.18 12.17 31.29
CA GLU A 600 19.94 11.92 30.04
C GLU A 600 21.45 12.10 30.22
N LEU A 601 21.91 12.61 31.38
CA LEU A 601 23.30 12.94 31.58
C LEU A 601 24.16 11.67 31.63
N ASN A 602 24.98 11.50 30.60
CA ASN A 602 26.08 10.53 30.60
C ASN A 602 27.40 11.28 30.87
N PRO A 603 28.10 10.99 31.96
CA PRO A 603 29.36 11.70 32.32
C PRO A 603 30.47 11.49 31.29
N ASN A 604 30.33 10.54 30.37
CA ASN A 604 31.30 10.24 29.33
C ASN A 604 31.13 11.07 28.05
N VAL A 605 30.10 11.89 27.95
CA VAL A 605 29.85 12.76 26.78
C VAL A 605 30.69 14.04 26.93
N GLN A 606 31.51 14.32 25.94
CA GLN A 606 32.34 15.54 25.93
C GLN A 606 31.44 16.77 25.72
N ILE A 607 31.85 17.88 26.31
CA ILE A 607 31.17 19.17 26.17
C ILE A 607 31.17 19.57 24.68
N GLY A 608 29.98 19.88 24.14
CA GLY A 608 29.80 20.24 22.72
C GLY A 608 29.41 19.08 21.80
N GLN A 609 29.34 17.86 22.32
CA GLN A 609 28.79 16.72 21.56
C GLN A 609 27.30 16.52 21.87
N ALA A 610 26.55 16.06 20.86
CA ALA A 610 25.17 15.66 21.07
C ALA A 610 25.09 14.49 22.07
N ILE A 611 24.13 14.54 22.98
CA ILE A 611 23.86 13.43 23.89
C ILE A 611 23.37 12.24 23.06
N PRO A 612 23.95 11.04 23.21
CA PRO A 612 23.54 9.88 22.41
C PRO A 612 22.11 9.44 22.74
N LEU A 613 21.50 8.73 21.83
CA LEU A 613 20.21 8.06 22.07
C LEU A 613 20.40 6.94 23.10
N ILE A 614 19.44 6.82 24.01
CA ILE A 614 19.47 5.86 25.13
C ILE A 614 18.70 4.60 24.71
N THR A 615 19.30 3.44 24.98
CA THR A 615 18.66 2.13 24.90
C THR A 615 18.89 1.41 26.21
N GLY A 616 17.81 1.09 26.93
CA GLY A 616 17.89 0.43 28.23
C GLY A 616 16.75 0.79 29.17
N ASP A 617 16.93 0.48 30.42
CA ASP A 617 15.97 0.70 31.51
C ASP A 617 16.37 1.98 32.30
N GLU A 618 15.49 2.98 32.22
CA GLU A 618 15.66 4.24 32.93
C GLU A 618 14.70 4.37 34.10
N ARG A 619 15.25 4.49 35.32
CA ARG A 619 14.48 4.61 36.55
C ARG A 619 14.27 6.06 36.95
N ILE A 620 13.00 6.45 37.11
CA ILE A 620 12.58 7.78 37.53
C ILE A 620 11.92 7.70 38.89
N VAL A 621 12.35 8.53 39.83
CA VAL A 621 11.65 8.69 41.11
C VAL A 621 10.45 9.61 40.89
N MET A 622 9.27 9.12 41.22
CA MET A 622 8.01 9.82 41.02
C MET A 622 7.59 10.60 42.28
N ASP A 623 6.75 11.63 42.03
CA ASP A 623 6.08 12.28 43.14
C ASP A 623 5.07 11.31 43.79
N ALA A 624 5.43 10.83 44.96
CA ALA A 624 4.77 9.71 45.61
C ALA A 624 3.43 10.11 46.28
N LEU A 625 2.51 10.68 45.54
CA LEU A 625 1.16 11.00 46.02
C LEU A 625 0.20 9.82 45.78
N TRP A 626 -0.79 9.70 46.68
CA TRP A 626 -1.81 8.69 46.53
C TRP A 626 -2.87 9.10 45.48
N ASP A 627 -3.18 8.18 44.56
CA ASP A 627 -4.15 8.36 43.50
C ASP A 627 -5.00 7.08 43.32
N VAL A 628 -6.24 7.19 42.87
CA VAL A 628 -7.12 6.05 42.62
C VAL A 628 -6.83 5.38 41.27
N PRO A 629 -6.70 6.11 40.15
CA PRO A 629 -6.42 5.48 38.86
C PRO A 629 -5.04 4.82 38.79
N GLY A 630 -4.01 5.44 39.38
CA GLY A 630 -2.63 4.95 39.28
C GLY A 630 -2.13 4.91 37.83
N GLN A 631 -2.48 5.91 37.03
CA GLN A 631 -2.07 6.01 35.62
C GLN A 631 -0.67 6.62 35.50
N ILE A 632 -0.01 6.31 34.41
CA ILE A 632 1.30 6.86 34.04
C ILE A 632 1.15 7.56 32.70
N CYS A 633 1.69 8.78 32.63
CA CYS A 633 1.76 9.58 31.43
C CYS A 633 3.22 9.71 30.99
N LEU A 634 3.46 9.50 29.71
CA LEU A 634 4.73 9.76 29.04
C LEU A 634 4.51 10.82 27.95
N GLN A 635 5.46 11.72 27.78
CA GLN A 635 5.40 12.78 26.78
C GLN A 635 6.75 13.08 26.15
N GLN A 636 6.74 13.23 24.84
CA GLN A 636 7.84 13.77 24.03
C GLN A 636 7.37 15.06 23.38
N ASP A 637 8.02 16.17 23.69
CA ASP A 637 7.74 17.50 23.13
C ASP A 637 8.93 18.13 22.40
N ASN A 638 10.05 17.41 22.36
CA ASN A 638 11.24 17.80 21.60
C ASN A 638 11.28 17.09 20.24
N PRO A 639 11.96 17.64 19.22
CA PRO A 639 12.14 16.99 17.93
C PRO A 639 13.14 15.81 18.00
N LEU A 640 12.89 14.87 18.90
CA LEU A 640 13.74 13.72 19.21
C LEU A 640 12.91 12.43 19.20
N PRO A 641 13.53 11.28 18.89
CA PRO A 641 12.82 10.01 18.86
C PRO A 641 12.50 9.53 20.28
N ALA A 642 11.37 8.86 20.40
CA ALA A 642 10.98 8.16 21.63
C ALA A 642 10.32 6.83 21.27
N THR A 643 10.96 5.73 21.65
CA THR A 643 10.44 4.37 21.52
C THR A 643 10.38 3.72 22.90
N VAL A 644 9.17 3.49 23.39
CA VAL A 644 8.90 2.90 24.69
C VAL A 644 8.56 1.42 24.50
N LEU A 645 9.38 0.55 25.07
CA LEU A 645 9.20 -0.90 25.03
C LEU A 645 8.41 -1.43 26.23
N GLY A 646 8.50 -0.73 27.38
CA GLY A 646 7.81 -1.14 28.58
C GLY A 646 7.76 -0.05 29.63
N VAL A 647 6.73 -0.12 30.47
CA VAL A 647 6.48 0.80 31.58
C VAL A 647 6.31 -0.05 32.83
N ILE A 648 7.25 0.05 33.76
CA ILE A 648 7.34 -0.82 34.95
C ILE A 648 7.22 0.05 36.19
N PRO A 649 6.02 0.19 36.79
CA PRO A 649 5.81 1.00 38.00
C PRO A 649 6.14 0.24 39.28
N GLU A 650 6.74 0.92 40.24
CA GLU A 650 6.84 0.48 41.64
C GLU A 650 5.61 0.97 42.41
N ILE A 651 4.65 0.07 42.64
CA ILE A 651 3.33 0.42 43.16
C ILE A 651 3.22 0.02 44.62
N VAL A 652 2.69 0.92 45.45
CA VAL A 652 2.18 0.63 46.80
C VAL A 652 0.68 0.82 46.77
N VAL A 653 -0.05 -0.21 47.17
CA VAL A 653 -1.53 -0.19 47.27
C VAL A 653 -1.93 0.10 48.70
N GLY A 654 -2.76 1.12 48.89
CA GLY A 654 -3.31 1.44 50.19
C GLY A 654 -4.46 0.48 50.55
N ASP A 655 -4.55 0.14 51.81
CA ASP A 655 -5.69 -0.60 52.32
C ASP A 655 -6.97 0.24 52.26
N THR A 656 -8.07 -0.35 51.81
CA THR A 656 -9.38 0.32 51.71
C THR A 656 -10.14 0.34 53.02
N SER A 657 -9.53 -0.09 54.11
CA SER A 657 -10.19 -0.07 55.41
C SER A 657 -10.32 1.38 55.92
N LYS A 658 -11.47 1.93 55.61
CA LYS A 658 -12.17 3.13 56.12
C LYS A 658 -11.91 4.44 55.44
#